data_7217b7fbbbe179f4758bb623611d1cf6
#
_entry.id   7217b7fbbbe179f4758bb623611d1cf6
#
_cell.length_a   1.000
_cell.length_b   1.000
_cell.length_c   1.000
_cell.angle_alpha   90.00
_cell.angle_beta   90.00
_cell.angle_gamma   90.00
#
_symmetry.space_group_name_H-M   'P 1'
#
loop_
_entity.id
_entity.type
_entity.pdbx_description
1 polymer ?
#
loop_
_entity_poly.entity_id
_entity_poly.type
_entity_poly.pdbx_seq_one_letter_code
_entity_poly.pdbx_strand_id
1 'polypeptide(L)'
;MKRKTCMLVLLLLGLCFSLNLFANSEKDNLQKKKYETTKFVWAENYVTEGPNCAMAPSSEEIVTTCLSKDGKPLRWVRKNDIYKFGKYTGASTFETALYNMSIDEMINNFEKDGTLRTGLYWGGVWTRDVSYSSLLALAYMCPDKVKNSLEVKVDRMGRIIQDTGTGGSWPCSTDRVVWALSAWNIYLATGEMEWLQKAYPIIARSLESDFVVAYNPQTGLFRGESSFIDWREQSYPTWAQPADIYMSECLGTNAAFYGVLSVMKDMATVLGHKKDAKRYAQKAEALKKAINDKFWMEKEGFYANYYYGRENISLLERCETLGESFCVLFGIADEERAARLISFMHVGEFGPPILSPQIVDQGDYHNNGVWPYVTSFWGKAAAKVGNERAVLHALACNVRTASLYATNYENYSFNTGNPYTTLMNSPNMLWGLSGFMGLFHRTFFGFDFTQEGLCLSPFIPTVLEGTRKLESFPYRDMLLDITVSGSGYEVASCLVDGEPAEAFIPKDWTGRHKVEIVMKGEHKPSSVHCVGYIAAPKTPEIQLNGGKVQWGAIEGAVKYQILKNGVVMSETSSCEAETQGYGEYQVVAVDAEGVRSFASEPLRHYAEASVQSIVIDQWLDKTMGDQVKVKVKVPASGWYVVDWEYANGNGEVEQRNSCANRLLYVDGKNAGPMVFPQRGLDDWKSYGWSNPVKVYLKKGSHQIALRYTEANININIDLDKAHIKSLRLTCLP
;
A
#
# COMPACT_ATOMS: atom_id res chain seq x y z
N MET A 1 16.99 26.77 46.08
CA MET A 1 15.74 27.52 45.96
C MET A 1 15.64 28.41 44.72
N LYS A 2 16.64 29.17 44.31
CA LYS A 2 16.58 30.12 43.15
C LYS A 2 16.35 29.46 41.75
N ARG A 3 16.73 28.21 41.52
CA ARG A 3 16.50 27.52 40.19
C ARG A 3 15.07 27.02 40.02
N LYS A 4 14.36 26.65 41.10
CA LYS A 4 12.93 26.21 41.01
C LYS A 4 11.99 27.39 40.79
N THR A 5 12.30 28.58 41.31
CA THR A 5 11.50 29.78 41.13
C THR A 5 11.58 30.31 39.68
N CYS A 6 12.76 30.20 39.02
CA CYS A 6 12.93 30.63 37.65
C CYS A 6 12.17 29.72 36.66
N MET A 7 12.12 28.42 36.94
CA MET A 7 11.37 27.46 36.12
C MET A 7 9.84 27.60 36.24
N LEU A 8 9.37 27.98 37.45
CA LEU A 8 7.94 28.27 37.69
C LEU A 8 7.50 29.58 37.02
N VAL A 9 8.36 30.58 37.00
CA VAL A 9 8.10 31.87 36.32
C VAL A 9 8.10 31.70 34.80
N LEU A 10 8.97 30.85 34.23
CA LEU A 10 8.98 30.51 32.80
C LEU A 10 7.76 29.68 32.41
N LEU A 11 7.29 28.76 33.26
CA LEU A 11 6.03 28.02 33.06
C LEU A 11 4.80 28.93 33.17
N LEU A 12 4.78 29.89 34.12
CA LEU A 12 3.71 30.86 34.25
C LEU A 12 3.70 31.89 33.12
N LEU A 13 4.87 32.30 32.61
CA LEU A 13 4.97 33.16 31.44
C LEU A 13 4.58 32.41 30.16
N GLY A 14 4.90 31.12 30.02
CA GLY A 14 4.41 30.27 28.96
C GLY A 14 2.91 30.05 28.98
N LEU A 15 2.33 29.85 30.20
CA LEU A 15 0.86 29.77 30.39
C LEU A 15 0.17 31.12 30.14
N CYS A 16 0.75 32.24 30.59
CA CYS A 16 0.20 33.56 30.30
C CYS A 16 0.32 33.93 28.82
N PHE A 17 1.36 33.50 28.14
CA PHE A 17 1.50 33.70 26.69
C PHE A 17 0.49 32.85 25.92
N SER A 18 0.25 31.60 26.34
CA SER A 18 -0.80 30.73 25.77
C SER A 18 -2.20 31.24 26.07
N LEU A 19 -2.47 31.71 27.31
CA LEU A 19 -3.76 32.30 27.68
C LEU A 19 -4.05 33.63 26.98
N ASN A 20 -3.05 34.48 26.72
CA ASN A 20 -3.22 35.69 25.92
C ASN A 20 -3.37 35.40 24.43
N LEU A 21 -2.75 34.33 23.90
CA LEU A 21 -2.99 33.83 22.56
C LEU A 21 -4.42 33.25 22.43
N PHE A 22 -4.91 32.53 23.45
CA PHE A 22 -6.30 32.05 23.49
C PHE A 22 -7.32 33.20 23.61
N ALA A 23 -7.06 34.20 24.42
CA ALA A 23 -7.96 35.36 24.57
C ALA A 23 -8.01 36.27 23.33
N ASN A 24 -6.92 36.32 22.56
CA ASN A 24 -6.91 36.97 21.25
C ASN A 24 -7.55 36.09 20.15
N SER A 25 -7.47 34.74 20.25
CA SER A 25 -8.14 33.84 19.34
C SER A 25 -9.68 33.87 19.46
N GLU A 26 -10.24 34.17 20.63
CA GLU A 26 -11.69 34.38 20.79
C GLU A 26 -12.19 35.69 20.13
N LYS A 27 -11.35 36.71 20.04
CA LYS A 27 -11.65 37.94 19.29
C LYS A 27 -11.42 37.83 17.79
N ASP A 28 -10.51 36.93 17.35
CA ASP A 28 -10.24 36.59 15.96
C ASP A 28 -11.07 35.39 15.45
N ASN A 29 -12.10 34.98 16.18
CA ASN A 29 -13.05 33.90 15.82
C ASN A 29 -13.86 34.18 14.51
N LEU A 30 -13.51 35.22 13.77
CA LEU A 30 -13.92 35.52 12.40
C LEU A 30 -12.88 35.08 11.36
N GLN A 31 -11.78 34.42 11.72
CA GLN A 31 -10.85 33.85 10.75
C GLN A 31 -11.55 32.72 10.00
N LYS A 32 -11.56 32.78 8.68
CA LYS A 32 -12.21 31.82 7.79
C LYS A 32 -11.80 30.39 8.12
N LYS A 33 -12.69 29.59 8.69
CA LYS A 33 -12.52 28.15 8.78
C LYS A 33 -12.28 27.60 7.38
N LYS A 34 -11.27 26.75 7.22
CA LYS A 34 -10.97 26.06 5.97
C LYS A 34 -11.63 24.68 5.94
N TYR A 35 -11.62 23.98 7.08
CA TYR A 35 -12.23 22.66 7.22
C TYR A 35 -12.61 22.35 8.66
N GLU A 36 -13.65 21.54 8.84
CA GLU A 36 -14.12 21.12 10.18
C GLU A 36 -14.68 19.71 10.11
N THR A 37 -14.29 18.90 11.10
CA THR A 37 -14.94 17.63 11.47
C THR A 37 -15.52 17.74 12.88
N THR A 38 -16.11 16.67 13.43
CA THR A 38 -16.52 16.68 14.85
C THR A 38 -15.31 16.63 15.79
N LYS A 39 -14.12 16.33 15.29
CA LYS A 39 -12.90 16.12 16.08
C LYS A 39 -11.93 17.29 16.03
N PHE A 40 -11.78 17.94 14.89
CA PHE A 40 -10.81 19.01 14.70
C PHE A 40 -11.31 20.11 13.75
N VAL A 41 -10.69 21.28 13.89
CA VAL A 41 -10.90 22.43 13.00
C VAL A 41 -9.57 22.85 12.40
N TRP A 42 -9.51 23.01 11.10
CA TRP A 42 -8.44 23.72 10.38
C TRP A 42 -8.91 25.11 9.98
N ALA A 43 -8.25 26.12 10.49
CA ALA A 43 -8.42 27.52 10.12
C ALA A 43 -7.20 28.04 9.35
N GLU A 44 -7.23 29.29 8.91
CA GLU A 44 -6.16 29.86 8.07
C GLU A 44 -4.76 29.77 8.72
N ASN A 45 -4.66 30.01 10.02
CA ASN A 45 -3.37 30.11 10.71
C ASN A 45 -3.19 29.10 11.86
N TYR A 46 -4.13 28.20 12.07
CA TYR A 46 -4.05 27.22 13.16
C TYR A 46 -4.89 25.96 12.89
N VAL A 47 -4.59 24.93 13.67
CA VAL A 47 -5.42 23.72 13.83
C VAL A 47 -5.77 23.56 15.29
N THR A 48 -7.02 23.19 15.60
CA THR A 48 -7.42 22.83 16.97
C THR A 48 -8.07 21.45 17.00
N GLU A 49 -7.84 20.71 18.09
CA GLU A 49 -8.44 19.41 18.41
C GLU A 49 -8.63 19.30 19.93
N GLY A 50 -9.87 19.40 20.38
CA GLY A 50 -10.16 19.49 21.81
C GLY A 50 -9.36 20.63 22.47
N PRO A 51 -8.53 20.34 23.50
CA PRO A 51 -7.69 21.34 24.14
C PRO A 51 -6.40 21.67 23.38
N ASN A 52 -6.08 20.92 22.33
CA ASN A 52 -4.84 21.07 21.60
C ASN A 52 -4.96 22.12 20.47
N CYS A 53 -3.88 22.86 20.27
CA CYS A 53 -3.76 23.85 19.22
C CYS A 53 -2.36 23.83 18.64
N ALA A 54 -2.26 23.98 17.32
CA ALA A 54 -1.00 24.19 16.60
C ALA A 54 -1.09 25.42 15.71
N MET A 55 0.00 26.20 15.64
CA MET A 55 0.11 27.39 14.81
C MET A 55 1.56 27.61 14.35
N ALA A 56 1.76 28.50 13.38
CA ALA A 56 3.08 28.91 12.93
C ALA A 56 3.33 30.39 13.24
N PRO A 57 4.22 30.70 14.20
CA PRO A 57 4.67 32.08 14.45
C PRO A 57 5.41 32.69 13.25
N SER A 58 6.05 31.85 12.44
CA SER A 58 6.72 32.22 11.18
C SER A 58 6.69 31.06 10.20
N SER A 59 7.10 31.29 8.97
CA SER A 59 7.28 30.20 7.96
C SER A 59 8.39 29.19 8.30
N GLU A 60 9.15 29.43 9.38
CA GLU A 60 10.29 28.60 9.82
C GLU A 60 10.05 27.95 11.20
N GLU A 61 8.83 28.04 11.70
CA GLU A 61 8.49 27.52 13.04
C GLU A 61 7.04 27.10 13.14
N ILE A 62 6.83 25.92 13.76
CA ILE A 62 5.52 25.42 14.21
C ILE A 62 5.59 25.20 15.71
N VAL A 63 4.60 25.71 16.44
CA VAL A 63 4.41 25.47 17.87
C VAL A 63 3.07 24.76 18.10
N THR A 64 3.03 23.86 19.07
CA THR A 64 1.82 23.14 19.42
C THR A 64 1.70 22.95 20.93
N THR A 65 0.47 22.84 21.41
CA THR A 65 0.18 22.48 22.81
C THR A 65 0.20 20.97 23.03
N CYS A 66 0.26 20.15 21.96
CA CYS A 66 0.46 18.71 22.12
C CYS A 66 1.83 18.42 22.74
N LEU A 67 1.87 17.33 23.49
CA LEU A 67 3.09 16.84 24.13
C LEU A 67 3.58 15.58 23.42
N SER A 68 4.89 15.34 23.46
CA SER A 68 5.47 14.06 23.07
C SER A 68 4.98 12.92 23.96
N LYS A 69 5.26 11.68 23.58
CA LYS A 69 4.96 10.48 24.39
C LYS A 69 5.55 10.57 25.81
N ASP A 70 6.68 11.29 25.97
CA ASP A 70 7.35 11.53 27.26
C ASP A 70 6.89 12.80 27.96
N GLY A 71 5.81 13.44 27.51
CA GLY A 71 5.25 14.66 28.11
C GLY A 71 6.06 15.93 27.86
N LYS A 72 6.93 15.97 26.84
CA LYS A 72 7.73 17.15 26.49
C LYS A 72 6.99 18.00 25.47
N PRO A 73 7.13 19.35 25.51
CA PRO A 73 6.60 20.24 24.48
C PRO A 73 7.11 19.88 23.09
N LEU A 74 6.22 19.88 22.12
CA LEU A 74 6.55 19.66 20.71
C LEU A 74 6.70 21.01 20.00
N ARG A 75 7.69 21.09 19.13
CA ARG A 75 7.97 22.27 18.32
C ARG A 75 8.84 21.87 17.13
N TRP A 76 8.56 22.40 15.96
CA TRP A 76 9.48 22.39 14.83
C TRP A 76 10.08 23.77 14.62
N VAL A 77 11.38 23.82 14.37
CA VAL A 77 12.14 25.00 13.94
C VAL A 77 13.06 24.54 12.83
N ARG A 78 13.07 25.25 11.72
CA ARG A 78 13.92 24.95 10.57
C ARG A 78 15.39 24.83 10.95
N LYS A 79 16.04 23.77 10.47
CA LYS A 79 17.46 23.47 10.75
C LYS A 79 18.32 23.50 9.49
N ASN A 80 17.77 23.15 8.34
CA ASN A 80 18.49 22.97 7.12
C ASN A 80 18.27 24.13 6.13
N ASP A 81 19.16 24.27 5.12
CA ASP A 81 18.90 25.10 3.95
C ASP A 81 17.94 24.38 3.00
N ILE A 82 16.67 24.79 3.04
CA ILE A 82 15.58 24.18 2.26
C ILE A 82 15.39 24.84 0.90
N TYR A 83 15.89 26.06 0.69
CA TYR A 83 15.55 26.90 -0.46
C TYR A 83 16.20 26.44 -1.78
N LYS A 84 17.18 25.56 -1.72
CA LYS A 84 17.75 24.91 -2.91
C LYS A 84 16.76 23.98 -3.65
N PHE A 85 15.65 23.62 -3.02
CA PHE A 85 14.57 22.82 -3.61
C PHE A 85 13.40 23.66 -4.13
N GLY A 86 13.60 24.98 -4.24
CA GLY A 86 12.57 25.97 -4.54
C GLY A 86 12.01 26.60 -3.25
N LYS A 87 11.55 27.84 -3.37
CA LYS A 87 10.93 28.59 -2.28
C LYS A 87 9.42 28.58 -2.44
N TYR A 88 8.74 27.89 -1.55
CA TYR A 88 7.27 27.89 -1.50
C TYR A 88 6.75 29.05 -0.65
N THR A 89 5.72 29.74 -1.15
CA THR A 89 4.91 30.69 -0.40
C THR A 89 3.44 30.33 -0.58
N GLY A 90 2.84 29.85 0.48
CA GLY A 90 1.43 29.45 0.54
C GLY A 90 0.48 30.62 0.73
N ALA A 91 -0.82 30.34 0.77
CA ALA A 91 -1.87 31.31 1.03
C ALA A 91 -1.84 31.84 2.49
N SER A 92 -1.14 31.15 3.40
CA SER A 92 -0.91 31.59 4.77
C SER A 92 0.51 31.24 5.24
N THR A 93 0.96 31.88 6.32
CA THR A 93 2.23 31.56 6.99
C THR A 93 2.21 30.11 7.51
N PHE A 94 1.06 29.65 8.02
CA PHE A 94 0.89 28.30 8.52
C PHE A 94 1.05 27.25 7.44
N GLU A 95 0.44 27.44 6.26
CA GLU A 95 0.61 26.58 5.09
C GLU A 95 2.08 26.52 4.65
N THR A 96 2.76 27.69 4.62
CA THR A 96 4.16 27.78 4.25
C THR A 96 5.07 27.04 5.24
N ALA A 97 4.82 27.19 6.56
CA ALA A 97 5.60 26.52 7.60
C ALA A 97 5.51 24.99 7.53
N LEU A 98 4.32 24.46 7.30
CA LEU A 98 4.11 23.01 7.16
C LEU A 98 4.82 22.42 5.94
N TYR A 99 4.80 23.14 4.82
CA TYR A 99 5.57 22.75 3.64
C TYR A 99 7.07 22.77 3.91
N ASN A 100 7.58 23.86 4.51
CA ASN A 100 8.99 24.00 4.86
C ASN A 100 9.46 22.92 5.84
N MET A 101 8.60 22.53 6.80
CA MET A 101 8.87 21.41 7.71
C MET A 101 9.09 20.11 6.96
N SER A 102 8.26 19.81 5.97
CA SER A 102 8.40 18.57 5.20
C SER A 102 9.68 18.51 4.39
N ILE A 103 10.16 19.66 3.84
CA ILE A 103 11.47 19.71 3.17
C ILE A 103 12.62 19.59 4.18
N ASP A 104 12.52 20.26 5.32
CA ASP A 104 13.53 20.18 6.39
C ASP A 104 13.70 18.72 6.87
N GLU A 105 12.58 18.01 7.05
CA GLU A 105 12.56 16.59 7.40
C GLU A 105 13.07 15.68 6.27
N MET A 106 12.80 16.02 5.00
CA MET A 106 13.38 15.30 3.86
C MET A 106 14.91 15.34 3.89
N ILE A 107 15.50 16.50 4.19
CA ILE A 107 16.96 16.65 4.30
C ILE A 107 17.50 15.86 5.49
N ASN A 108 16.78 15.77 6.62
CA ASN A 108 17.15 14.94 7.76
C ASN A 108 17.22 13.45 7.43
N ASN A 109 16.53 13.00 6.36
CA ASN A 109 16.55 11.61 5.90
C ASN A 109 17.69 11.31 4.90
N PHE A 110 18.54 12.27 4.57
CA PHE A 110 19.71 12.06 3.71
C PHE A 110 20.83 11.37 4.49
N GLU A 111 21.18 10.15 4.09
CA GLU A 111 22.28 9.41 4.68
C GLU A 111 23.63 9.78 4.02
N LYS A 112 24.73 9.49 4.73
CA LYS A 112 26.09 9.84 4.29
C LYS A 112 26.52 9.08 3.03
N ASP A 113 26.00 7.88 2.82
CA ASP A 113 26.24 7.07 1.63
C ASP A 113 25.44 7.52 0.40
N GLY A 114 24.66 8.56 0.54
CA GLY A 114 23.84 9.11 -0.53
C GLY A 114 22.45 8.52 -0.64
N THR A 115 22.07 7.60 0.24
CA THR A 115 20.74 6.99 0.27
C THR A 115 19.74 7.78 1.13
N LEU A 116 18.51 7.32 1.16
CA LEU A 116 17.41 7.84 1.99
C LEU A 116 17.10 6.84 3.10
N ARG A 117 17.08 7.30 4.36
CA ARG A 117 16.52 6.50 5.45
C ARG A 117 14.99 6.62 5.48
N THR A 118 14.35 5.59 5.97
CA THR A 118 12.89 5.48 5.98
C THR A 118 12.21 6.39 7.00
N GLY A 119 12.80 6.60 8.17
CA GLY A 119 12.28 7.47 9.23
C GLY A 119 13.26 7.63 10.38
N LEU A 120 12.93 8.44 11.39
CA LEU A 120 13.84 8.68 12.51
C LEU A 120 14.19 7.38 13.25
N TYR A 121 13.19 6.50 13.45
CA TYR A 121 13.37 5.21 14.14
C TYR A 121 13.55 4.03 13.17
N TRP A 122 13.26 4.23 11.89
CA TRP A 122 13.45 3.25 10.84
C TRP A 122 14.70 3.59 10.01
N GLY A 123 15.80 2.92 10.33
CA GLY A 123 17.04 3.03 9.57
C GLY A 123 17.03 2.22 8.29
N GLY A 124 17.96 2.55 7.37
CA GLY A 124 18.15 1.83 6.11
C GLY A 124 17.14 2.18 5.03
N VAL A 125 17.30 1.51 3.89
CA VAL A 125 16.50 1.72 2.69
C VAL A 125 15.45 0.62 2.58
N TRP A 126 14.20 1.01 2.40
CA TRP A 126 13.10 0.12 2.09
C TRP A 126 12.56 0.42 0.70
N THR A 127 12.41 -0.62 -0.13
CA THR A 127 11.99 -0.50 -1.54
C THR A 127 10.65 0.23 -1.66
N ARG A 128 9.66 -0.17 -0.85
CA ARG A 128 8.31 0.42 -0.85
C ARG A 128 8.34 1.89 -0.46
N ASP A 129 8.99 2.22 0.67
CA ASP A 129 9.04 3.56 1.24
C ASP A 129 9.66 4.56 0.27
N VAL A 130 10.80 4.21 -0.30
CA VAL A 130 11.47 5.04 -1.30
C VAL A 130 10.63 5.16 -2.57
N SER A 131 10.03 4.05 -3.02
CA SER A 131 9.27 4.05 -4.27
C SER A 131 7.99 4.87 -4.17
N TYR A 132 7.21 4.72 -3.11
CA TYR A 132 6.00 5.52 -2.92
C TYR A 132 6.32 6.99 -2.64
N SER A 133 7.36 7.28 -1.88
CA SER A 133 7.86 8.65 -1.68
C SER A 133 8.29 9.30 -2.99
N SER A 134 8.90 8.51 -3.88
CA SER A 134 9.29 8.94 -5.22
C SER A 134 8.08 9.31 -6.08
N LEU A 135 7.04 8.48 -6.10
CA LEU A 135 5.80 8.75 -6.83
C LEU A 135 5.07 10.01 -6.33
N LEU A 136 5.18 10.31 -5.04
CA LEU A 136 4.56 11.48 -4.43
C LEU A 136 5.36 12.75 -4.73
N ALA A 137 6.66 12.77 -4.39
CA ALA A 137 7.48 13.97 -4.53
C ALA A 137 8.97 13.71 -4.86
N LEU A 138 9.61 12.66 -4.33
CA LEU A 138 11.06 12.61 -4.29
C LEU A 138 11.74 12.37 -5.63
N ALA A 139 11.03 11.84 -6.64
CA ALA A 139 11.56 11.67 -8.00
C ALA A 139 12.06 12.97 -8.62
N TYR A 140 11.44 14.10 -8.26
CA TYR A 140 11.81 15.40 -8.77
C TYR A 140 12.44 16.33 -7.70
N MET A 141 12.24 16.04 -6.42
CA MET A 141 12.85 16.83 -5.34
C MET A 141 14.31 16.42 -5.09
N CYS A 142 14.62 15.13 -5.10
CA CYS A 142 15.98 14.63 -4.84
C CYS A 142 16.30 13.35 -5.64
N PRO A 143 16.24 13.40 -6.99
CA PRO A 143 16.34 12.20 -7.85
C PRO A 143 17.60 11.37 -7.59
N ASP A 144 18.77 11.99 -7.35
CA ASP A 144 20.01 11.27 -7.10
C ASP A 144 19.95 10.43 -5.82
N LYS A 145 19.31 10.96 -4.76
CA LYS A 145 19.14 10.21 -3.51
C LYS A 145 18.19 9.02 -3.71
N VAL A 146 17.13 9.20 -4.51
CA VAL A 146 16.21 8.12 -4.87
C VAL A 146 16.93 7.07 -5.72
N LYS A 147 17.68 7.46 -6.76
CA LYS A 147 18.48 6.53 -7.59
C LYS A 147 19.41 5.67 -6.73
N ASN A 148 20.21 6.31 -5.86
CA ASN A 148 21.12 5.61 -4.97
C ASN A 148 20.38 4.61 -4.06
N SER A 149 19.22 5.01 -3.52
CA SER A 149 18.40 4.15 -2.67
C SER A 149 17.80 2.97 -3.44
N LEU A 150 17.36 3.19 -4.67
CA LEU A 150 16.86 2.12 -5.53
C LEU A 150 17.96 1.13 -5.92
N GLU A 151 19.18 1.60 -6.16
CA GLU A 151 20.32 0.76 -6.56
C GLU A 151 20.76 -0.21 -5.46
N VAL A 152 20.74 0.19 -4.19
CA VAL A 152 21.06 -0.72 -3.08
C VAL A 152 20.00 -1.79 -2.86
N LYS A 153 18.84 -1.65 -3.51
CA LYS A 153 17.74 -2.64 -3.52
C LYS A 153 17.75 -3.52 -4.78
N VAL A 154 18.92 -3.70 -5.38
CA VAL A 154 19.13 -4.65 -6.48
C VAL A 154 20.07 -5.76 -6.03
N ASP A 155 19.66 -7.01 -6.22
CA ASP A 155 20.45 -8.18 -5.86
C ASP A 155 21.61 -8.44 -6.86
N ARG A 156 22.51 -9.36 -6.53
CA ARG A 156 23.66 -9.72 -7.38
C ARG A 156 23.26 -10.36 -8.72
N MET A 157 22.00 -10.76 -8.91
CA MET A 157 21.46 -11.25 -10.18
C MET A 157 20.80 -10.13 -11.00
N GLY A 158 20.81 -8.90 -10.51
CA GLY A 158 20.18 -7.75 -11.15
C GLY A 158 18.65 -7.78 -11.04
N ARG A 159 18.10 -8.26 -9.93
CA ARG A 159 16.66 -8.24 -9.62
C ARG A 159 16.39 -7.33 -8.43
N ILE A 160 15.18 -6.78 -8.39
CA ILE A 160 14.72 -5.96 -7.26
C ILE A 160 14.56 -6.82 -6.01
N ILE A 161 15.10 -6.36 -4.88
CA ILE A 161 14.98 -7.01 -3.58
C ILE A 161 13.59 -6.70 -3.01
N GLN A 162 12.87 -7.75 -2.58
CA GLN A 162 11.67 -7.61 -1.76
C GLN A 162 12.08 -7.23 -0.35
N ASP A 163 11.40 -6.26 0.25
CA ASP A 163 11.55 -5.97 1.66
C ASP A 163 10.98 -7.11 2.52
N THR A 164 11.29 -7.11 3.80
CA THR A 164 10.65 -8.02 4.75
C THR A 164 9.14 -7.82 4.74
N GLY A 165 8.41 -8.86 5.02
CA GLY A 165 6.96 -8.84 5.00
C GLY A 165 6.38 -10.13 5.52
N THR A 166 5.07 -10.20 5.53
CA THR A 166 4.31 -11.38 5.92
C THR A 166 4.75 -12.60 5.10
N GLY A 167 4.80 -13.73 5.75
CA GLY A 167 5.13 -14.99 5.10
C GLY A 167 6.58 -15.12 4.63
N GLY A 168 7.45 -14.21 5.07
CA GLY A 168 8.87 -14.30 4.81
C GLY A 168 9.28 -13.72 3.47
N SER A 169 8.60 -12.67 3.04
CA SER A 169 8.95 -11.89 1.88
C SER A 169 8.65 -12.60 0.54
N TRP A 170 9.51 -12.44 -0.48
CA TRP A 170 9.25 -13.02 -1.79
C TRP A 170 9.25 -14.57 -1.73
N PRO A 171 8.26 -15.26 -2.33
CA PRO A 171 7.17 -14.73 -3.14
C PRO A 171 5.81 -14.56 -2.40
N CYS A 172 5.78 -14.60 -1.06
CA CYS A 172 4.56 -14.32 -0.30
C CYS A 172 4.20 -12.83 -0.35
N SER A 173 5.23 -11.96 -0.36
CA SER A 173 5.13 -10.55 -0.72
C SER A 173 5.75 -10.35 -2.11
N THR A 174 5.09 -9.58 -2.97
CA THR A 174 5.53 -9.38 -4.36
C THR A 174 5.53 -7.92 -4.81
N ASP A 175 5.31 -7.00 -3.89
CA ASP A 175 5.19 -5.56 -4.18
C ASP A 175 6.53 -4.84 -4.46
N ARG A 176 7.66 -5.54 -4.40
CA ARG A 176 8.98 -5.03 -4.82
C ARG A 176 8.96 -4.35 -6.19
N VAL A 177 8.03 -4.72 -7.04
CA VAL A 177 7.88 -4.19 -8.40
C VAL A 177 7.56 -2.70 -8.44
N VAL A 178 7.07 -2.09 -7.33
CA VAL A 178 6.83 -0.63 -7.23
C VAL A 178 8.10 0.20 -7.45
N TRP A 179 9.27 -0.40 -7.32
CA TRP A 179 10.56 0.12 -7.74
C TRP A 179 10.54 0.64 -9.20
N ALA A 180 9.82 -0.06 -10.08
CA ALA A 180 9.69 0.30 -11.49
C ALA A 180 8.91 1.62 -11.68
N LEU A 181 7.87 1.83 -10.88
CA LEU A 181 7.09 3.07 -10.88
C LEU A 181 7.98 4.26 -10.49
N SER A 182 8.84 4.07 -9.48
CA SER A 182 9.81 5.07 -9.05
C SER A 182 10.84 5.36 -10.16
N ALA A 183 11.42 4.32 -10.75
CA ALA A 183 12.42 4.46 -11.81
C ALA A 183 11.88 5.25 -13.02
N TRP A 184 10.63 5.00 -13.40
CA TRP A 184 9.96 5.74 -14.48
C TRP A 184 9.73 7.20 -14.11
N ASN A 185 9.25 7.50 -12.89
CA ASN A 185 9.03 8.87 -12.43
C ASN A 185 10.33 9.68 -12.39
N ILE A 186 11.45 9.06 -12.00
CA ILE A 186 12.78 9.71 -12.07
C ILE A 186 13.09 10.08 -13.52
N TYR A 187 12.92 9.16 -14.47
CA TYR A 187 13.15 9.46 -15.87
C TYR A 187 12.27 10.60 -16.39
N LEU A 188 10.98 10.59 -16.07
CA LEU A 188 10.07 11.67 -16.47
C LEU A 188 10.52 13.03 -15.90
N ALA A 189 10.95 13.05 -14.65
CA ALA A 189 11.40 14.27 -13.98
C ALA A 189 12.76 14.78 -14.50
N THR A 190 13.72 13.89 -14.77
CA THR A 190 15.10 14.25 -15.07
C THR A 190 15.44 14.18 -16.56
N GLY A 191 14.77 13.32 -17.32
CA GLY A 191 15.12 13.04 -18.72
C GLY A 191 16.34 12.14 -18.91
N GLU A 192 16.92 11.60 -17.84
CA GLU A 192 18.17 10.82 -17.88
C GLU A 192 18.00 9.46 -18.58
N MET A 193 18.44 9.38 -19.84
CA MET A 193 18.35 8.16 -20.64
C MET A 193 19.23 7.02 -20.10
N GLU A 194 20.39 7.34 -19.54
CA GLU A 194 21.29 6.33 -18.93
C GLU A 194 20.63 5.62 -17.75
N TRP A 195 19.88 6.36 -16.92
CA TRP A 195 19.10 5.78 -15.86
C TRP A 195 18.03 4.83 -16.38
N LEU A 196 17.29 5.22 -17.43
CA LEU A 196 16.26 4.39 -18.04
C LEU A 196 16.84 3.08 -18.60
N GLN A 197 17.99 3.18 -19.31
CA GLN A 197 18.70 2.01 -19.87
C GLN A 197 19.19 1.05 -18.77
N LYS A 198 19.60 1.57 -17.62
CA LYS A 198 20.01 0.78 -16.45
C LYS A 198 18.82 0.10 -15.75
N ALA A 199 17.73 0.83 -15.56
CA ALA A 199 16.55 0.37 -14.84
C ALA A 199 15.76 -0.73 -15.58
N TYR A 200 15.61 -0.61 -16.89
CA TYR A 200 14.79 -1.50 -17.72
C TYR A 200 15.13 -2.99 -17.54
N PRO A 201 16.39 -3.45 -17.69
CA PRO A 201 16.72 -4.87 -17.53
C PRO A 201 16.55 -5.39 -16.08
N ILE A 202 16.68 -4.55 -15.07
CA ILE A 202 16.47 -4.92 -13.66
C ILE A 202 14.99 -5.26 -13.45
N ILE A 203 14.09 -4.41 -13.96
CA ILE A 203 12.65 -4.60 -13.85
C ILE A 203 12.23 -5.83 -14.67
N ALA A 204 12.73 -5.97 -15.90
CA ALA A 204 12.39 -7.09 -16.76
C ALA A 204 12.73 -8.45 -16.12
N ARG A 205 13.92 -8.62 -15.54
CA ARG A 205 14.33 -9.84 -14.82
C ARG A 205 13.47 -10.13 -13.61
N SER A 206 13.11 -9.08 -12.87
CA SER A 206 12.23 -9.23 -11.70
C SER A 206 10.85 -9.74 -12.10
N LEU A 207 10.25 -9.13 -13.14
CA LEU A 207 8.95 -9.55 -13.67
C LEU A 207 9.00 -10.97 -14.26
N GLU A 208 10.09 -11.40 -14.89
CA GLU A 208 10.24 -12.77 -15.39
C GLU A 208 10.10 -13.79 -14.26
N SER A 209 10.76 -13.55 -13.10
CA SER A 209 10.59 -14.41 -11.91
C SER A 209 9.15 -14.36 -11.39
N ASP A 210 8.55 -13.16 -11.30
CA ASP A 210 7.19 -12.98 -10.77
C ASP A 210 6.12 -13.64 -11.67
N PHE A 211 6.29 -13.60 -13.00
CA PHE A 211 5.40 -14.32 -13.92
C PHE A 211 5.47 -15.84 -13.79
N VAL A 212 6.61 -16.39 -13.37
CA VAL A 212 6.76 -17.83 -13.18
C VAL A 212 6.25 -18.27 -11.81
N VAL A 213 6.52 -17.49 -10.76
CA VAL A 213 6.29 -17.92 -9.38
C VAL A 213 5.02 -17.31 -8.79
N ALA A 214 4.68 -16.06 -9.12
CA ALA A 214 3.56 -15.37 -8.49
C ALA A 214 2.32 -15.25 -9.38
N TYR A 215 2.44 -15.23 -10.71
CA TYR A 215 1.30 -15.09 -11.60
C TYR A 215 0.43 -16.36 -11.64
N ASN A 216 -0.89 -16.19 -11.48
CA ASN A 216 -1.87 -17.25 -11.60
C ASN A 216 -2.57 -17.18 -12.98
N PRO A 217 -2.26 -18.08 -13.91
CA PRO A 217 -2.86 -18.04 -15.26
C PRO A 217 -4.36 -18.38 -15.29
N GLN A 218 -4.90 -18.98 -14.21
CA GLN A 218 -6.33 -19.32 -14.11
C GLN A 218 -7.19 -18.09 -13.78
N THR A 219 -6.66 -17.19 -12.96
CA THR A 219 -7.36 -15.97 -12.54
C THR A 219 -6.94 -14.75 -13.34
N GLY A 220 -5.72 -14.77 -13.89
CA GLY A 220 -5.10 -13.62 -14.53
C GLY A 220 -4.50 -12.60 -13.55
N LEU A 221 -4.39 -12.96 -12.26
CA LEU A 221 -3.91 -12.11 -11.18
C LEU A 221 -2.54 -12.59 -10.67
N PHE A 222 -1.82 -11.69 -9.99
CA PHE A 222 -0.63 -12.03 -9.22
C PHE A 222 -1.02 -12.40 -7.78
N ARG A 223 -0.35 -13.42 -7.25
CA ARG A 223 -0.45 -13.90 -5.87
C ARG A 223 0.42 -13.07 -4.94
N GLY A 224 0.12 -13.19 -3.65
CA GLY A 224 0.82 -12.55 -2.55
C GLY A 224 -0.04 -11.52 -1.83
N GLU A 225 0.46 -11.05 -0.69
CA GLU A 225 -0.24 -10.07 0.15
C GLU A 225 -0.41 -8.70 -0.53
N SER A 226 -1.28 -7.87 0.04
CA SER A 226 -1.49 -6.51 -0.47
C SER A 226 -0.27 -5.64 -0.22
N SER A 227 0.05 -4.78 -1.19
CA SER A 227 1.24 -3.94 -1.12
C SER A 227 1.26 -3.12 0.17
N PHE A 228 2.41 -3.09 0.83
CA PHE A 228 2.76 -2.49 2.12
C PHE A 228 2.01 -3.04 3.34
N ILE A 229 0.93 -3.80 3.18
CA ILE A 229 0.16 -4.41 4.28
C ILE A 229 0.83 -5.75 4.62
N ASP A 230 2.00 -5.68 5.21
CA ASP A 230 2.98 -6.74 5.33
C ASP A 230 3.06 -7.37 6.73
N TRP A 231 2.06 -7.15 7.55
CA TRP A 231 1.94 -7.76 8.88
C TRP A 231 0.68 -8.62 8.96
N ARG A 232 0.89 -9.93 8.94
CA ARG A 232 -0.16 -10.96 8.85
C ARG A 232 -1.28 -10.81 9.90
N GLU A 233 -0.92 -10.59 11.17
CA GLU A 233 -1.88 -10.45 12.26
C GLU A 233 -2.76 -9.21 12.11
N GLN A 234 -2.30 -8.22 11.37
CA GLN A 234 -3.01 -6.97 11.12
C GLN A 234 -3.96 -7.02 9.92
N SER A 235 -3.86 -8.05 9.06
CA SER A 235 -4.51 -8.04 7.76
C SER A 235 -5.17 -9.37 7.36
N TYR A 236 -4.75 -10.49 7.95
CA TYR A 236 -5.27 -11.83 7.66
C TYR A 236 -5.91 -12.50 8.89
N PRO A 237 -6.74 -13.53 8.71
CA PRO A 237 -7.22 -14.32 9.83
C PRO A 237 -6.06 -15.07 10.50
N THR A 238 -6.16 -15.26 11.81
CA THR A 238 -5.08 -15.87 12.63
C THR A 238 -4.66 -17.27 12.18
N TRP A 239 -5.56 -18.02 11.52
CA TRP A 239 -5.24 -19.35 10.99
C TRP A 239 -4.38 -19.33 9.71
N ALA A 240 -4.32 -18.20 8.99
CA ALA A 240 -3.61 -18.14 7.74
C ALA A 240 -2.10 -18.35 7.95
N GLN A 241 -1.56 -19.36 7.29
CA GLN A 241 -0.14 -19.65 7.26
C GLN A 241 0.54 -18.90 6.10
N PRO A 242 1.85 -18.73 6.10
CA PRO A 242 2.55 -18.04 5.00
C PRO A 242 2.24 -18.59 3.60
N ALA A 243 2.03 -19.92 3.47
CA ALA A 243 1.64 -20.52 2.20
C ALA A 243 0.20 -20.15 1.77
N ASP A 244 -0.70 -19.93 2.73
CA ASP A 244 -2.07 -19.43 2.46
C ASP A 244 -2.02 -17.96 2.02
N ILE A 245 -1.11 -17.15 2.59
CA ILE A 245 -0.89 -15.75 2.20
C ILE A 245 -0.31 -15.67 0.79
N TYR A 246 0.66 -16.52 0.45
CA TYR A 246 1.14 -16.63 -0.93
C TYR A 246 -0.01 -16.91 -1.93
N MET A 247 -1.01 -17.70 -1.53
CA MET A 247 -2.17 -18.02 -2.39
C MET A 247 -3.15 -16.85 -2.54
N SER A 248 -3.08 -15.83 -1.69
CA SER A 248 -3.97 -14.67 -1.80
C SER A 248 -3.70 -13.87 -3.07
N GLU A 249 -4.73 -13.24 -3.61
CA GLU A 249 -4.69 -12.38 -4.78
C GLU A 249 -5.28 -11.04 -4.37
N CYS A 250 -4.42 -10.02 -4.15
CA CYS A 250 -4.78 -8.77 -3.51
C CYS A 250 -4.92 -7.62 -4.50
N LEU A 251 -5.89 -6.72 -4.25
CA LEU A 251 -6.16 -5.55 -5.07
C LEU A 251 -4.93 -4.65 -5.18
N GLY A 252 -4.36 -4.21 -4.04
CA GLY A 252 -3.26 -3.26 -4.00
C GLY A 252 -2.04 -3.73 -4.78
N THR A 253 -1.64 -5.00 -4.59
CA THR A 253 -0.52 -5.61 -5.34
C THR A 253 -0.82 -5.72 -6.83
N ASN A 254 -2.03 -6.17 -7.21
CA ASN A 254 -2.40 -6.29 -8.63
C ASN A 254 -2.55 -4.93 -9.32
N ALA A 255 -3.04 -3.90 -8.62
CA ALA A 255 -3.06 -2.54 -9.14
C ALA A 255 -1.63 -1.98 -9.35
N ALA A 256 -0.70 -2.27 -8.43
CA ALA A 256 0.71 -1.93 -8.59
C ALA A 256 1.34 -2.65 -9.80
N PHE A 257 1.11 -3.96 -9.97
CA PHE A 257 1.56 -4.70 -11.15
C PHE A 257 1.00 -4.15 -12.46
N TYR A 258 -0.26 -3.74 -12.49
CA TYR A 258 -0.84 -3.08 -13.66
C TYR A 258 -0.09 -1.78 -13.98
N GLY A 259 0.15 -0.93 -12.99
CA GLY A 259 0.97 0.28 -13.14
C GLY A 259 2.36 -0.02 -13.69
N VAL A 260 3.02 -1.06 -13.15
CA VAL A 260 4.36 -1.49 -13.59
C VAL A 260 4.35 -2.01 -15.04
N LEU A 261 3.37 -2.82 -15.43
CA LEU A 261 3.26 -3.32 -16.80
C LEU A 261 3.02 -2.17 -17.81
N SER A 262 2.25 -1.15 -17.40
CA SER A 262 2.03 0.07 -18.19
C SER A 262 3.34 0.87 -18.34
N VAL A 263 4.08 1.05 -17.24
CA VAL A 263 5.39 1.69 -17.25
C VAL A 263 6.39 0.92 -18.14
N MET A 264 6.43 -0.41 -18.03
CA MET A 264 7.31 -1.23 -18.88
C MET A 264 6.98 -1.14 -20.36
N LYS A 265 5.70 -1.00 -20.71
CA LYS A 265 5.28 -0.71 -22.10
C LYS A 265 5.87 0.64 -22.55
N ASP A 266 5.81 1.68 -21.71
CA ASP A 266 6.30 3.02 -22.04
C ASP A 266 7.83 3.06 -22.09
N MET A 267 8.54 2.47 -21.12
CA MET A 267 9.99 2.31 -21.12
C MET A 267 10.47 1.58 -22.39
N ALA A 268 9.83 0.46 -22.73
CA ALA A 268 10.15 -0.32 -23.93
C ALA A 268 9.92 0.49 -25.21
N THR A 269 8.91 1.35 -25.23
CA THR A 269 8.63 2.24 -26.38
C THR A 269 9.74 3.28 -26.53
N VAL A 270 10.13 3.95 -25.45
CA VAL A 270 11.23 4.94 -25.44
C VAL A 270 12.56 4.30 -25.86
N LEU A 271 12.85 3.09 -25.38
CA LEU A 271 14.08 2.35 -25.71
C LEU A 271 14.05 1.65 -27.08
N GLY A 272 12.94 1.71 -27.82
CA GLY A 272 12.80 1.08 -29.13
C GLY A 272 12.55 -0.43 -29.12
N HIS A 273 12.23 -1.03 -27.98
CA HIS A 273 11.95 -2.46 -27.79
C HIS A 273 10.50 -2.81 -28.19
N LYS A 274 10.14 -2.65 -29.45
CA LYS A 274 8.75 -2.77 -29.96
C LYS A 274 8.03 -4.08 -29.58
N LYS A 275 8.75 -5.23 -29.57
CA LYS A 275 8.16 -6.53 -29.19
C LYS A 275 7.77 -6.56 -27.71
N ASP A 276 8.60 -6.03 -26.86
CA ASP A 276 8.36 -5.96 -25.42
C ASP A 276 7.25 -4.96 -25.10
N ALA A 277 7.24 -3.79 -25.75
CA ALA A 277 6.16 -2.81 -25.61
C ALA A 277 4.78 -3.45 -25.91
N LYS A 278 4.67 -4.18 -27.02
CA LYS A 278 3.44 -4.92 -27.35
C LYS A 278 3.10 -5.99 -26.32
N ARG A 279 4.08 -6.76 -25.86
CA ARG A 279 3.90 -7.82 -24.85
C ARG A 279 3.39 -7.26 -23.51
N TYR A 280 4.02 -6.18 -23.02
CA TYR A 280 3.62 -5.55 -21.77
C TYR A 280 2.24 -4.88 -21.86
N ALA A 281 1.92 -4.24 -23.01
CA ALA A 281 0.58 -3.70 -23.25
C ALA A 281 -0.50 -4.79 -23.16
N GLN A 282 -0.30 -5.93 -23.80
CA GLN A 282 -1.25 -7.04 -23.76
C GLN A 282 -1.43 -7.60 -22.33
N LYS A 283 -0.33 -7.72 -21.57
CA LYS A 283 -0.37 -8.19 -20.18
C LYS A 283 -1.08 -7.18 -19.27
N ALA A 284 -0.84 -5.88 -19.46
CA ALA A 284 -1.52 -4.82 -18.71
C ALA A 284 -3.04 -4.86 -18.94
N GLU A 285 -3.49 -4.93 -20.19
CA GLU A 285 -4.92 -5.01 -20.51
C GLU A 285 -5.58 -6.27 -19.95
N ALA A 286 -4.92 -7.42 -20.01
CA ALA A 286 -5.43 -8.65 -19.41
C ALA A 286 -5.57 -8.53 -17.90
N LEU A 287 -4.58 -7.93 -17.23
CA LEU A 287 -4.60 -7.72 -15.78
C LEU A 287 -5.68 -6.70 -15.37
N LYS A 288 -5.81 -5.58 -16.10
CA LYS A 288 -6.88 -4.59 -15.90
C LYS A 288 -8.26 -5.26 -15.97
N LYS A 289 -8.47 -6.09 -16.99
CA LYS A 289 -9.73 -6.83 -17.12
C LYS A 289 -9.95 -7.76 -15.94
N ALA A 290 -8.94 -8.52 -15.52
CA ALA A 290 -9.03 -9.45 -14.39
C ALA A 290 -9.36 -8.71 -13.07
N ILE A 291 -8.74 -7.56 -12.81
CA ILE A 291 -9.03 -6.73 -11.63
C ILE A 291 -10.49 -6.28 -11.65
N ASN A 292 -10.95 -5.69 -12.77
CA ASN A 292 -12.32 -5.19 -12.87
C ASN A 292 -13.38 -6.29 -12.77
N ASP A 293 -13.13 -7.46 -13.36
CA ASP A 293 -14.07 -8.59 -13.36
C ASP A 293 -14.19 -9.25 -11.98
N LYS A 294 -13.10 -9.22 -11.18
CA LYS A 294 -13.01 -10.05 -9.96
C LYS A 294 -13.19 -9.27 -8.66
N PHE A 295 -12.74 -8.01 -8.62
CA PHE A 295 -12.75 -7.24 -7.37
C PHE A 295 -13.87 -6.20 -7.30
N TRP A 296 -14.41 -5.71 -8.43
CA TRP A 296 -15.42 -4.68 -8.40
C TRP A 296 -16.71 -5.17 -7.75
N MET A 297 -17.16 -4.46 -6.71
CA MET A 297 -18.41 -4.72 -5.99
C MET A 297 -19.45 -3.67 -6.42
N GLU A 298 -20.36 -4.06 -7.30
CA GLU A 298 -21.31 -3.13 -7.95
C GLU A 298 -22.24 -2.44 -6.95
N LYS A 299 -22.65 -3.13 -5.92
CA LYS A 299 -23.55 -2.59 -4.90
C LYS A 299 -22.84 -1.60 -3.99
N GLU A 300 -21.63 -1.93 -3.56
CA GLU A 300 -20.79 -1.17 -2.63
C GLU A 300 -20.17 0.05 -3.33
N GLY A 301 -19.90 -0.01 -4.63
CA GLY A 301 -19.31 1.05 -5.43
C GLY A 301 -17.81 1.23 -5.26
N PHE A 302 -17.12 0.19 -4.78
CA PHE A 302 -15.66 0.12 -4.66
C PHE A 302 -15.17 -1.32 -4.89
N TYR A 303 -13.84 -1.55 -4.89
CA TYR A 303 -13.26 -2.86 -5.10
C TYR A 303 -13.11 -3.63 -3.77
N ALA A 304 -13.23 -4.95 -3.82
CA ALA A 304 -12.89 -5.82 -2.69
C ALA A 304 -11.37 -5.89 -2.47
N ASN A 305 -10.95 -6.20 -1.24
CA ASN A 305 -9.53 -6.20 -0.87
C ASN A 305 -8.75 -7.36 -1.50
N TYR A 306 -9.13 -8.63 -1.23
CA TYR A 306 -8.40 -9.79 -1.75
C TYR A 306 -9.23 -11.07 -1.77
N TYR A 307 -8.76 -12.03 -2.60
CA TYR A 307 -9.14 -13.45 -2.49
C TYR A 307 -8.17 -14.17 -1.56
N TYR A 308 -8.68 -15.05 -0.71
CA TYR A 308 -7.88 -15.83 0.24
C TYR A 308 -8.51 -17.18 0.53
N GLY A 309 -7.73 -18.13 1.00
CA GLY A 309 -8.14 -19.49 1.33
C GLY A 309 -6.97 -20.45 1.16
N ARG A 310 -7.26 -21.73 1.12
CA ARG A 310 -6.24 -22.79 0.98
C ARG A 310 -6.38 -23.54 -0.34
N GLU A 311 -7.25 -24.58 -0.40
CA GLU A 311 -7.52 -25.28 -1.67
C GLU A 311 -8.44 -24.48 -2.59
N ASN A 312 -9.31 -23.68 -2.00
CA ASN A 312 -10.23 -22.79 -2.69
C ASN A 312 -10.19 -21.41 -2.04
N ILE A 313 -10.18 -20.40 -2.88
CA ILE A 313 -10.13 -19.01 -2.43
C ILE A 313 -11.52 -18.36 -2.49
N SER A 314 -11.84 -17.53 -1.51
CA SER A 314 -13.06 -16.74 -1.43
C SER A 314 -12.72 -15.26 -1.33
N LEU A 315 -13.64 -14.40 -1.75
CA LEU A 315 -13.46 -12.95 -1.76
C LEU A 315 -13.65 -12.36 -0.36
N LEU A 316 -12.74 -11.49 0.05
CA LEU A 316 -12.87 -10.63 1.23
C LEU A 316 -13.42 -9.26 0.80
N GLU A 317 -14.67 -9.00 1.12
CA GLU A 317 -15.41 -7.78 0.78
C GLU A 317 -15.08 -6.64 1.76
N ARG A 318 -13.85 -6.15 1.73
CA ARG A 318 -13.37 -5.00 2.52
C ARG A 318 -12.81 -3.94 1.60
N CYS A 319 -12.90 -2.68 1.99
CA CYS A 319 -12.23 -1.57 1.34
C CYS A 319 -10.74 -1.54 1.73
N GLU A 320 -9.85 -1.31 0.75
CA GLU A 320 -8.41 -1.13 0.97
C GLU A 320 -7.95 0.13 0.23
N THR A 321 -7.63 1.19 0.98
CA THR A 321 -7.51 2.55 0.45
C THR A 321 -6.40 2.74 -0.59
N LEU A 322 -5.24 2.08 -0.47
CA LEU A 322 -4.14 2.28 -1.42
C LEU A 322 -4.46 1.63 -2.77
N GLY A 323 -4.92 0.39 -2.77
CA GLY A 323 -5.33 -0.33 -3.99
C GLY A 323 -6.45 0.38 -4.73
N GLU A 324 -7.44 0.87 -3.99
CA GLU A 324 -8.53 1.71 -4.52
C GLU A 324 -7.99 2.97 -5.20
N SER A 325 -7.08 3.68 -4.52
CA SER A 325 -6.44 4.89 -5.05
C SER A 325 -5.66 4.59 -6.34
N PHE A 326 -4.96 3.46 -6.40
CA PHE A 326 -4.24 3.04 -7.60
C PHE A 326 -5.17 2.66 -8.75
N CYS A 327 -6.35 2.06 -8.47
CA CYS A 327 -7.34 1.78 -9.49
C CYS A 327 -7.80 3.07 -10.21
N VAL A 328 -7.94 4.17 -9.47
CA VAL A 328 -8.24 5.48 -10.04
C VAL A 328 -7.02 6.08 -10.76
N LEU A 329 -5.88 6.15 -10.08
CA LEU A 329 -4.68 6.86 -10.57
C LEU A 329 -4.11 6.23 -11.84
N PHE A 330 -4.07 4.91 -11.92
CA PHE A 330 -3.55 4.19 -13.08
C PHE A 330 -4.59 3.94 -14.18
N GLY A 331 -5.87 4.31 -13.95
CA GLY A 331 -6.93 4.15 -14.94
C GLY A 331 -7.41 2.70 -15.11
N ILE A 332 -7.34 1.90 -14.04
CA ILE A 332 -7.97 0.58 -13.96
C ILE A 332 -9.49 0.76 -13.93
N ALA A 333 -10.00 1.59 -13.00
CA ALA A 333 -11.38 2.05 -13.00
C ALA A 333 -11.61 3.02 -14.17
N ASP A 334 -12.72 2.86 -14.86
CA ASP A 334 -13.22 3.87 -15.79
C ASP A 334 -13.72 5.12 -15.04
N GLU A 335 -14.13 6.17 -15.76
CA GLU A 335 -14.50 7.45 -15.15
C GLU A 335 -15.69 7.31 -14.19
N GLU A 336 -16.70 6.50 -14.52
CA GLU A 336 -17.89 6.29 -13.69
C GLU A 336 -17.52 5.55 -12.40
N ARG A 337 -16.82 4.43 -12.51
CA ARG A 337 -16.33 3.65 -11.35
C ARG A 337 -15.39 4.46 -10.48
N ALA A 338 -14.47 5.22 -11.08
CA ALA A 338 -13.54 6.07 -10.35
C ALA A 338 -14.25 7.13 -9.51
N ALA A 339 -15.27 7.80 -10.08
CA ALA A 339 -16.08 8.79 -9.35
C ALA A 339 -16.90 8.14 -8.22
N ARG A 340 -17.52 6.98 -8.48
CA ARG A 340 -18.25 6.21 -7.46
C ARG A 340 -17.31 5.78 -6.33
N LEU A 341 -16.18 5.20 -6.67
CA LEU A 341 -15.18 4.71 -5.72
C LEU A 341 -14.79 5.80 -4.71
N ILE A 342 -14.36 6.96 -5.18
CA ILE A 342 -13.95 8.08 -4.30
C ILE A 342 -15.11 8.57 -3.42
N SER A 343 -16.35 8.47 -3.90
CA SER A 343 -17.54 8.93 -3.16
C SER A 343 -18.09 7.91 -2.16
N PHE A 344 -17.83 6.62 -2.36
CA PHE A 344 -18.46 5.52 -1.61
C PHE A 344 -17.49 4.77 -0.68
N MET A 345 -16.17 4.80 -0.93
CA MET A 345 -15.21 4.16 -0.05
C MET A 345 -15.28 4.75 1.37
N HIS A 346 -14.93 3.93 2.35
CA HIS A 346 -15.00 4.30 3.77
C HIS A 346 -13.91 5.31 4.13
N VAL A 347 -14.30 6.41 4.76
CA VAL A 347 -13.38 7.46 5.23
C VAL A 347 -13.76 7.85 6.66
N GLY A 348 -12.77 7.97 7.55
CA GLY A 348 -12.98 8.43 8.92
C GLY A 348 -12.73 9.92 9.10
N GLU A 349 -13.01 10.45 10.28
CA GLU A 349 -12.81 11.87 10.59
C GLU A 349 -11.34 12.31 10.57
N PHE A 350 -10.41 11.37 10.78
CA PHE A 350 -8.96 11.60 10.75
C PHE A 350 -8.30 11.19 9.41
N GLY A 351 -9.09 10.71 8.46
CA GLY A 351 -8.64 10.26 7.15
C GLY A 351 -9.17 8.87 6.78
N PRO A 352 -8.90 8.40 5.55
CA PRO A 352 -9.27 7.06 5.13
C PRO A 352 -8.48 6.01 5.90
N PRO A 353 -9.14 4.95 6.43
CA PRO A 353 -8.43 3.83 7.05
C PRO A 353 -7.70 3.01 5.99
N ILE A 354 -6.64 2.31 6.38
CA ILE A 354 -5.98 1.36 5.47
C ILE A 354 -6.97 0.28 5.04
N LEU A 355 -7.69 -0.28 6.01
CA LEU A 355 -8.67 -1.36 5.80
C LEU A 355 -9.98 -1.03 6.51
N SER A 356 -11.12 -1.36 5.91
CA SER A 356 -12.44 -1.25 6.54
C SER A 356 -13.39 -2.30 5.95
N PRO A 357 -14.17 -3.02 6.76
CA PRO A 357 -14.24 -3.02 8.24
C PRO A 357 -12.95 -3.46 8.93
N GLN A 358 -12.78 -3.04 10.21
CA GLN A 358 -11.61 -3.35 11.03
C GLN A 358 -11.72 -4.75 11.67
N ILE A 359 -10.57 -5.35 11.96
CA ILE A 359 -10.44 -6.61 12.69
C ILE A 359 -10.54 -6.31 14.18
N VAL A 360 -11.38 -7.04 14.91
CA VAL A 360 -11.49 -6.91 16.36
C VAL A 360 -10.27 -7.51 17.09
N ASP A 361 -10.02 -7.03 18.30
CA ASP A 361 -8.96 -7.51 19.18
C ASP A 361 -7.53 -7.38 18.60
N GLN A 362 -7.34 -6.51 17.60
CA GLN A 362 -6.04 -6.16 17.04
C GLN A 362 -5.69 -4.71 17.36
N GLY A 363 -4.40 -4.47 17.65
CA GLY A 363 -3.91 -3.10 17.89
C GLY A 363 -3.91 -2.25 16.61
N ASP A 364 -3.77 -0.95 16.78
CA ASP A 364 -3.79 0.00 15.67
C ASP A 364 -2.43 0.03 14.96
N TYR A 365 -2.42 -0.31 13.67
CA TYR A 365 -1.27 -0.16 12.77
C TYR A 365 -1.77 -0.19 11.30
N HIS A 366 -1.74 -1.34 10.59
CA HIS A 366 -2.48 -1.50 9.33
C HIS A 366 -3.98 -1.59 9.62
N ASN A 367 -4.37 -2.46 10.55
CA ASN A 367 -5.73 -2.48 11.09
C ASN A 367 -5.97 -1.21 11.91
N ASN A 368 -7.11 -0.58 11.74
CA ASN A 368 -7.51 0.63 12.46
C ASN A 368 -6.48 1.78 12.36
N GLY A 369 -5.74 1.84 11.25
CA GLY A 369 -4.70 2.83 10.99
C GLY A 369 -5.06 3.82 9.88
N VAL A 370 -4.63 5.08 10.05
CA VAL A 370 -4.63 6.12 9.01
C VAL A 370 -3.18 6.47 8.70
N TRP A 371 -2.79 6.37 7.44
CA TRP A 371 -1.42 6.60 7.00
C TRP A 371 -1.36 7.81 6.07
N PRO A 372 -0.63 8.89 6.42
CA PRO A 372 -0.63 10.15 5.66
C PRO A 372 -0.28 10.01 4.19
N TYR A 373 0.63 9.09 3.84
CA TYR A 373 0.99 8.87 2.43
C TYR A 373 -0.16 8.22 1.65
N VAL A 374 -0.89 7.28 2.25
CA VAL A 374 -2.09 6.66 1.66
C VAL A 374 -3.19 7.70 1.50
N THR A 375 -3.41 8.54 2.54
CA THR A 375 -4.30 9.69 2.47
C THR A 375 -3.92 10.63 1.31
N SER A 376 -2.62 10.79 1.03
CA SER A 376 -2.13 11.63 -0.07
C SER A 376 -2.38 11.00 -1.45
N PHE A 377 -2.23 9.69 -1.61
CA PHE A 377 -2.63 9.00 -2.84
C PHE A 377 -4.13 9.07 -3.07
N TRP A 378 -4.93 8.90 -2.02
CA TRP A 378 -6.38 9.07 -2.09
C TRP A 378 -6.77 10.51 -2.47
N GLY A 379 -6.15 11.52 -1.85
CA GLY A 379 -6.37 12.93 -2.21
C GLY A 379 -6.02 13.24 -3.66
N LYS A 380 -4.92 12.65 -4.18
CA LYS A 380 -4.54 12.76 -5.59
C LYS A 380 -5.57 12.07 -6.50
N ALA A 381 -6.07 10.89 -6.11
CA ALA A 381 -7.12 10.19 -6.84
C ALA A 381 -8.43 10.99 -6.84
N ALA A 382 -8.77 11.62 -5.72
CA ALA A 382 -9.92 12.51 -5.59
C ALA A 382 -9.82 13.73 -6.51
N ALA A 383 -8.64 14.35 -6.61
CA ALA A 383 -8.42 15.46 -7.54
C ALA A 383 -8.61 15.04 -9.00
N LYS A 384 -8.13 13.84 -9.36
CA LYS A 384 -8.29 13.28 -10.72
C LYS A 384 -9.74 13.12 -11.13
N VAL A 385 -10.64 12.77 -10.21
CA VAL A 385 -12.09 12.65 -10.49
C VAL A 385 -12.88 13.93 -10.21
N GLY A 386 -12.24 14.99 -9.75
CA GLY A 386 -12.88 16.28 -9.47
C GLY A 386 -13.68 16.30 -8.16
N ASN A 387 -13.38 15.44 -7.18
CA ASN A 387 -14.08 15.41 -5.89
C ASN A 387 -13.40 16.38 -4.89
N GLU A 388 -13.89 17.62 -4.88
CA GLU A 388 -13.34 18.70 -4.04
C GLU A 388 -13.38 18.38 -2.55
N ARG A 389 -14.47 17.77 -2.07
CA ARG A 389 -14.63 17.46 -0.64
C ARG A 389 -13.62 16.42 -0.19
N ALA A 390 -13.35 15.41 -1.00
CA ALA A 390 -12.33 14.41 -0.71
C ALA A 390 -10.91 15.00 -0.73
N VAL A 391 -10.58 15.86 -1.71
CA VAL A 391 -9.31 16.58 -1.74
C VAL A 391 -9.12 17.43 -0.49
N LEU A 392 -10.15 18.20 -0.12
CA LEU A 392 -10.12 19.05 1.07
C LEU A 392 -9.95 18.23 2.35
N HIS A 393 -10.65 17.08 2.45
CA HIS A 393 -10.50 16.18 3.58
C HIS A 393 -9.08 15.61 3.69
N ALA A 394 -8.50 15.14 2.58
CA ALA A 394 -7.12 14.62 2.55
C ALA A 394 -6.11 15.69 3.00
N LEU A 395 -6.24 16.91 2.48
CA LEU A 395 -5.41 18.05 2.88
C LEU A 395 -5.55 18.35 4.37
N ALA A 396 -6.80 18.45 4.87
CA ALA A 396 -7.09 18.78 6.25
C ALA A 396 -6.55 17.74 7.24
N CYS A 397 -6.68 16.45 6.93
CA CYS A 397 -6.14 15.36 7.75
C CYS A 397 -4.61 15.42 7.83
N ASN A 398 -3.93 15.61 6.69
CA ASN A 398 -2.48 15.73 6.68
C ASN A 398 -1.98 17.02 7.37
N VAL A 399 -2.65 18.16 7.16
CA VAL A 399 -2.36 19.41 7.88
C VAL A 399 -2.53 19.24 9.39
N ARG A 400 -3.62 18.60 9.83
CA ARG A 400 -3.87 18.33 11.24
C ARG A 400 -2.74 17.49 11.84
N THR A 401 -2.39 16.38 11.23
CA THR A 401 -1.39 15.45 11.77
C THR A 401 -0.02 16.09 11.84
N ALA A 402 0.45 16.70 10.75
CA ALA A 402 1.77 17.34 10.70
C ALA A 402 1.90 18.52 11.67
N SER A 403 0.85 19.34 11.82
CA SER A 403 0.89 20.51 12.70
C SER A 403 0.81 20.18 14.20
N LEU A 404 -0.15 19.35 14.61
CA LEU A 404 -0.37 19.03 16.03
C LEU A 404 0.84 18.30 16.64
N TYR A 405 1.53 17.50 15.86
CA TYR A 405 2.70 16.75 16.33
C TYR A 405 4.04 17.34 15.88
N ALA A 406 4.02 18.45 15.12
CA ALA A 406 5.18 19.18 14.63
C ALA A 406 6.22 18.28 13.92
N THR A 407 5.75 17.27 13.21
CA THR A 407 6.53 16.29 12.41
C THR A 407 5.59 15.44 11.59
N ASN A 408 6.11 14.82 10.51
CA ASN A 408 5.38 13.83 9.73
C ASN A 408 5.58 12.44 10.32
N TYR A 409 4.57 11.92 11.03
CA TYR A 409 4.54 10.54 11.53
C TYR A 409 4.14 9.54 10.44
N GLU A 410 4.46 8.26 10.66
CA GLU A 410 4.12 7.15 9.78
C GLU A 410 2.62 6.89 9.74
N ASN A 411 2.00 6.77 10.91
CA ASN A 411 0.60 6.38 11.05
C ASN A 411 -0.08 7.00 12.28
N TYR A 412 -1.41 6.92 12.30
CA TYR A 412 -2.27 7.43 13.36
C TYR A 412 -3.42 6.45 13.58
N SER A 413 -3.90 6.34 14.83
CA SER A 413 -5.11 5.57 15.12
C SER A 413 -6.32 6.15 14.37
N PHE A 414 -7.08 5.31 13.70
CA PHE A 414 -8.32 5.69 13.02
C PHE A 414 -9.36 6.25 13.99
N ASN A 415 -9.43 5.69 15.21
CA ASN A 415 -10.41 6.08 16.21
C ASN A 415 -10.06 7.39 16.93
N THR A 416 -8.78 7.61 17.22
CA THR A 416 -8.34 8.70 18.10
C THR A 416 -7.50 9.76 17.39
N GLY A 417 -6.99 9.47 16.19
CA GLY A 417 -6.04 10.33 15.49
C GLY A 417 -4.69 10.47 16.20
N ASN A 418 -4.39 9.62 17.20
CA ASN A 418 -3.20 9.71 18.02
C ASN A 418 -2.08 8.79 17.49
N PRO A 419 -0.85 9.30 17.23
CA PRO A 419 0.28 8.48 16.78
C PRO A 419 0.92 7.66 17.90
N TYR A 420 0.64 7.96 19.18
CA TYR A 420 1.27 7.29 20.31
C TYR A 420 0.53 6.05 20.79
N THR A 421 -0.68 5.82 20.30
CA THR A 421 -1.50 4.64 20.63
C THR A 421 -1.37 3.52 19.64
N THR A 422 -0.65 3.74 18.54
CA THR A 422 -0.37 2.72 17.54
C THR A 422 0.75 1.78 18.00
N LEU A 423 0.77 0.54 17.51
CA LEU A 423 1.70 -0.52 17.93
C LEU A 423 3.17 -0.13 17.68
N MET A 424 3.44 0.51 16.55
CA MET A 424 4.74 1.05 16.20
C MET A 424 4.57 2.29 15.33
N ASN A 425 5.56 3.18 15.38
CA ASN A 425 5.51 4.44 14.66
C ASN A 425 6.89 5.09 14.57
N SER A 426 7.10 5.94 13.58
CA SER A 426 8.28 6.78 13.47
C SER A 426 7.91 8.20 13.07
N PRO A 427 8.45 9.22 13.76
CA PRO A 427 8.41 10.59 13.25
C PRO A 427 9.42 10.76 12.11
N ASN A 428 9.35 11.90 11.41
CA ASN A 428 10.20 12.21 10.26
C ASN A 428 10.16 11.09 9.20
N MET A 429 8.93 10.59 8.96
CA MET A 429 8.71 9.43 8.09
C MET A 429 8.76 9.81 6.63
N LEU A 430 9.59 9.11 5.84
CA LEU A 430 9.91 9.45 4.46
C LEU A 430 8.66 9.57 3.57
N TRP A 431 7.77 8.58 3.60
CA TRP A 431 6.54 8.64 2.82
C TRP A 431 5.47 9.59 3.40
N GLY A 432 5.47 9.84 4.72
CA GLY A 432 4.60 10.85 5.34
C GLY A 432 4.91 12.26 4.85
N LEU A 433 6.19 12.68 4.96
CA LEU A 433 6.65 14.00 4.48
C LEU A 433 6.52 14.14 2.95
N SER A 434 6.81 13.08 2.20
CA SER A 434 6.69 13.06 0.74
C SER A 434 5.22 13.13 0.30
N GLY A 435 4.32 12.48 1.06
CA GLY A 435 2.88 12.58 0.85
C GLY A 435 2.38 14.00 1.05
N PHE A 436 2.83 14.67 2.09
CA PHE A 436 2.46 16.06 2.36
C PHE A 436 2.92 17.00 1.23
N MET A 437 4.21 16.97 0.87
CA MET A 437 4.74 17.77 -0.24
C MET A 437 4.08 17.44 -1.57
N GLY A 438 3.92 16.13 -1.84
CA GLY A 438 3.33 15.64 -3.07
C GLY A 438 1.87 16.07 -3.23
N LEU A 439 1.10 16.07 -2.14
CA LEU A 439 -0.28 16.54 -2.18
C LEU A 439 -0.33 18.04 -2.53
N PHE A 440 0.57 18.87 -2.00
CA PHE A 440 0.66 20.29 -2.35
C PHE A 440 1.06 20.50 -3.82
N HIS A 441 2.11 19.81 -4.29
CA HIS A 441 2.55 19.93 -5.66
C HIS A 441 1.52 19.42 -6.67
N ARG A 442 0.90 18.27 -6.38
CA ARG A 442 -0.05 17.62 -7.29
C ARG A 442 -1.44 18.26 -7.28
N THR A 443 -1.82 18.95 -6.18
CA THR A 443 -3.10 19.66 -6.12
C THR A 443 -2.92 21.15 -6.43
N PHE A 444 -2.12 21.89 -5.68
CA PHE A 444 -2.06 23.36 -5.82
C PHE A 444 -1.35 23.83 -7.09
N PHE A 445 -0.38 23.04 -7.60
CA PHE A 445 0.30 23.33 -8.87
C PHE A 445 -0.09 22.36 -9.97
N GLY A 446 -0.72 21.22 -9.62
CA GLY A 446 -1.17 20.22 -10.57
C GLY A 446 -0.04 19.51 -11.33
N PHE A 447 1.12 19.31 -10.69
CA PHE A 447 2.27 18.68 -11.34
C PHE A 447 1.95 17.30 -11.87
N ASP A 448 2.14 17.12 -13.19
CA ASP A 448 2.11 15.84 -13.87
C ASP A 448 3.27 15.77 -14.89
N PHE A 449 4.27 14.95 -14.57
CA PHE A 449 5.46 14.75 -15.39
C PHE A 449 5.17 13.75 -16.48
N THR A 450 5.34 14.16 -17.74
CA THR A 450 5.11 13.34 -18.93
C THR A 450 6.42 13.17 -19.73
N GLN A 451 6.37 12.36 -20.78
CA GLN A 451 7.51 12.20 -21.69
C GLN A 451 7.81 13.49 -22.47
N GLU A 452 6.84 14.36 -22.66
CA GLU A 452 6.93 15.61 -23.41
C GLU A 452 7.31 16.81 -22.55
N GLY A 453 7.03 16.74 -21.24
CA GLY A 453 7.29 17.85 -20.31
C GLY A 453 6.48 17.78 -19.03
N LEU A 454 6.30 18.94 -18.39
CA LEU A 454 5.53 19.08 -17.15
C LEU A 454 4.17 19.73 -17.46
N CYS A 455 3.08 18.99 -17.25
CA CYS A 455 1.72 19.54 -17.24
C CYS A 455 1.42 20.18 -15.89
N LEU A 456 0.68 21.28 -15.92
CA LEU A 456 0.23 22.02 -14.74
C LEU A 456 -1.32 22.03 -14.74
N SER A 457 -1.93 21.17 -13.92
CA SER A 457 -3.39 21.05 -13.81
C SER A 457 -3.83 21.26 -12.35
N PRO A 458 -3.78 22.51 -11.85
CA PRO A 458 -4.09 22.81 -10.45
C PRO A 458 -5.53 22.40 -10.10
N PHE A 459 -5.71 21.92 -8.86
CA PHE A 459 -7.01 21.63 -8.26
C PHE A 459 -7.06 22.30 -6.87
N ILE A 460 -7.74 23.42 -6.74
CA ILE A 460 -7.80 24.21 -5.50
C ILE A 460 -9.22 24.25 -4.98
N PRO A 461 -9.51 23.56 -3.86
CA PRO A 461 -10.81 23.65 -3.21
C PRO A 461 -11.23 25.11 -2.93
N THR A 462 -12.52 25.42 -3.08
CA THR A 462 -13.07 26.77 -2.96
C THR A 462 -12.63 27.50 -1.69
N VAL A 463 -12.70 26.80 -0.55
CA VAL A 463 -12.35 27.37 0.77
C VAL A 463 -10.86 27.63 0.93
N LEU A 464 -10.04 27.11 0.02
CA LEU A 464 -8.58 27.31 -0.04
C LEU A 464 -8.18 28.32 -1.12
N GLU A 465 -9.14 29.09 -1.66
CA GLU A 465 -8.86 30.17 -2.59
C GLU A 465 -7.71 31.05 -2.07
N GLY A 466 -6.78 31.40 -2.96
CA GLY A 466 -5.64 32.25 -2.64
C GLY A 466 -4.54 32.18 -3.69
N THR A 467 -3.44 32.85 -3.41
CA THR A 467 -2.26 32.83 -4.28
C THR A 467 -1.17 31.98 -3.65
N ARG A 468 -0.59 31.09 -4.43
CA ARG A 468 0.54 30.24 -4.06
C ARG A 468 1.67 30.43 -5.06
N LYS A 469 2.89 30.46 -4.56
CA LYS A 469 4.10 30.64 -5.37
C LYS A 469 5.12 29.55 -5.06
N LEU A 470 5.76 29.08 -6.12
CA LEU A 470 6.93 28.21 -6.03
C LEU A 470 8.03 28.84 -6.88
N GLU A 471 9.01 29.46 -6.21
CA GLU A 471 10.08 30.25 -6.86
C GLU A 471 11.36 29.41 -6.95
N SER A 472 12.08 29.55 -8.09
CA SER A 472 13.34 28.84 -8.36
C SER A 472 13.21 27.30 -8.22
N PHE A 473 12.07 26.72 -8.60
CA PHE A 473 11.89 25.29 -8.60
C PHE A 473 12.70 24.63 -9.71
N PRO A 474 13.62 23.71 -9.37
CA PRO A 474 14.45 23.05 -10.38
C PRO A 474 13.64 21.99 -11.13
N TYR A 475 13.61 22.08 -12.46
CA TYR A 475 13.05 21.07 -13.34
C TYR A 475 13.94 20.89 -14.56
N ARG A 476 14.63 19.74 -14.67
CA ARG A 476 15.64 19.50 -15.71
C ARG A 476 16.67 20.65 -15.77
N ASP A 477 16.89 21.23 -16.93
CA ASP A 477 17.80 22.37 -17.14
C ASP A 477 17.12 23.74 -16.92
N MET A 478 15.99 23.77 -16.21
CA MET A 478 15.18 24.95 -15.96
C MET A 478 15.11 25.32 -14.48
N LEU A 479 14.86 26.58 -14.22
CA LEU A 479 14.36 27.11 -12.95
C LEU A 479 12.97 27.72 -13.20
N LEU A 480 11.96 27.21 -12.55
CA LEU A 480 10.58 27.65 -12.72
C LEU A 480 10.14 28.54 -11.55
N ASP A 481 9.56 29.70 -11.90
CA ASP A 481 8.85 30.58 -10.95
C ASP A 481 7.34 30.44 -11.26
N ILE A 482 6.63 29.61 -10.48
CA ILE A 482 5.23 29.29 -10.74
C ILE A 482 4.34 30.01 -9.74
N THR A 483 3.35 30.74 -10.24
CA THR A 483 2.28 31.38 -9.43
C THR A 483 0.94 30.82 -9.85
N VAL A 484 0.16 30.36 -8.88
CA VAL A 484 -1.23 29.92 -9.10
C VAL A 484 -2.15 30.74 -8.20
N SER A 485 -3.22 31.30 -8.77
CA SER A 485 -4.17 32.16 -8.07
C SER A 485 -5.61 31.72 -8.31
N GLY A 486 -6.47 31.90 -7.30
CA GLY A 486 -7.88 31.55 -7.36
C GLY A 486 -8.19 30.18 -6.81
N SER A 487 -9.28 29.57 -7.25
CA SER A 487 -9.79 28.25 -6.84
C SER A 487 -10.45 27.54 -8.02
N GLY A 488 -10.78 26.25 -7.85
CA GLY A 488 -11.41 25.43 -8.87
C GLY A 488 -10.49 24.40 -9.49
N TYR A 489 -10.97 23.75 -10.55
CA TYR A 489 -10.28 22.67 -11.24
C TYR A 489 -9.98 22.98 -12.73
N GLU A 490 -10.41 24.13 -13.21
CA GLU A 490 -10.14 24.59 -14.59
C GLU A 490 -9.30 25.86 -14.59
N VAL A 491 -8.36 25.91 -15.52
CA VAL A 491 -7.51 27.10 -15.77
C VAL A 491 -8.28 28.13 -16.59
N ALA A 492 -8.37 29.34 -16.07
CA ALA A 492 -8.96 30.49 -16.80
C ALA A 492 -7.95 31.11 -17.76
N SER A 493 -6.70 31.26 -17.31
CA SER A 493 -5.61 31.77 -18.13
C SER A 493 -4.28 31.25 -17.62
N CYS A 494 -3.34 31.06 -18.53
CA CYS A 494 -1.93 30.76 -18.23
C CYS A 494 -1.04 31.71 -19.06
N LEU A 495 -0.06 32.31 -18.39
CA LEU A 495 1.01 33.07 -19.05
C LEU A 495 2.32 32.41 -18.78
N VAL A 496 3.14 32.21 -19.80
CA VAL A 496 4.55 31.84 -19.66
C VAL A 496 5.41 32.96 -20.20
N ASP A 497 6.30 33.47 -19.33
CA ASP A 497 7.17 34.64 -19.60
C ASP A 497 6.39 35.88 -20.08
N GLY A 498 5.14 36.01 -19.60
CA GLY A 498 4.24 37.13 -19.94
C GLY A 498 3.37 36.92 -21.17
N GLU A 499 3.58 35.84 -21.93
CA GLU A 499 2.81 35.55 -23.14
C GLU A 499 1.75 34.45 -22.84
N PRO A 500 0.55 34.55 -23.44
CA PRO A 500 -0.48 33.51 -23.32
C PRO A 500 0.01 32.16 -23.83
N ALA A 501 -0.15 31.12 -23.00
CA ALA A 501 0.30 29.78 -23.31
C ALA A 501 -0.63 28.72 -22.69
N GLU A 502 -0.46 27.47 -23.11
CA GLU A 502 -1.01 26.32 -22.37
C GLU A 502 -0.28 26.14 -21.04
N ALA A 503 -0.96 25.54 -20.05
CA ALA A 503 -0.36 25.23 -18.75
C ALA A 503 0.55 23.98 -18.85
N PHE A 504 1.57 24.08 -19.69
CA PHE A 504 2.51 23.02 -20.06
C PHE A 504 3.91 23.57 -20.28
N ILE A 505 4.92 22.93 -19.70
CA ILE A 505 6.33 23.29 -19.82
C ILE A 505 7.04 22.19 -20.62
N PRO A 506 7.47 22.48 -21.86
CA PRO A 506 8.18 21.52 -22.70
C PRO A 506 9.50 21.06 -22.06
N LYS A 507 9.83 19.78 -22.25
CA LYS A 507 11.02 19.15 -21.67
C LYS A 507 12.35 19.71 -22.14
N ASP A 508 12.38 20.33 -23.32
CA ASP A 508 13.60 20.77 -24.01
C ASP A 508 13.94 22.25 -23.74
N TRP A 509 13.14 22.92 -22.93
CA TRP A 509 13.43 24.29 -22.53
C TRP A 509 14.58 24.35 -21.53
N THR A 510 15.26 25.51 -21.47
CA THR A 510 16.38 25.74 -20.57
C THR A 510 16.33 27.15 -19.99
N GLY A 511 16.96 27.37 -18.83
CA GLY A 511 17.01 28.67 -18.20
C GLY A 511 15.89 28.91 -17.20
N ARG A 512 15.51 30.17 -17.00
CA ARG A 512 14.47 30.54 -16.03
C ARG A 512 13.20 30.95 -16.75
N HIS A 513 12.07 30.35 -16.32
CA HIS A 513 10.76 30.66 -16.86
C HIS A 513 9.79 31.03 -15.76
N LYS A 514 8.93 32.03 -16.02
CA LYS A 514 7.87 32.47 -15.14
C LYS A 514 6.52 31.94 -15.65
N VAL A 515 5.79 31.25 -14.79
CA VAL A 515 4.47 30.69 -15.12
C VAL A 515 3.42 31.30 -14.20
N GLU A 516 2.37 31.88 -14.77
CA GLU A 516 1.29 32.52 -14.03
C GLU A 516 -0.06 31.89 -14.43
N ILE A 517 -0.70 31.20 -13.49
CA ILE A 517 -1.96 30.49 -13.70
C ILE A 517 -3.05 31.16 -12.87
N VAL A 518 -4.20 31.42 -13.50
CA VAL A 518 -5.41 31.88 -12.84
C VAL A 518 -6.49 30.81 -13.01
N MET A 519 -7.13 30.41 -11.91
CA MET A 519 -8.19 29.41 -11.91
C MET A 519 -9.55 30.05 -12.18
N LYS A 520 -10.51 29.29 -12.78
CA LYS A 520 -11.84 29.78 -13.15
C LYS A 520 -12.84 29.96 -12.00
N GLY A 521 -12.57 29.35 -10.83
CA GLY A 521 -13.52 29.35 -9.71
C GLY A 521 -14.68 28.36 -9.85
N GLU A 522 -14.62 27.45 -10.82
CA GLU A 522 -15.66 26.45 -11.03
C GLU A 522 -15.49 25.23 -10.12
N HIS A 523 -16.59 24.71 -9.59
CA HIS A 523 -16.66 23.61 -8.64
C HIS A 523 -17.73 22.59 -9.03
N LYS A 524 -17.50 21.32 -8.66
CA LYS A 524 -18.46 20.23 -8.87
C LYS A 524 -19.06 19.79 -7.54
N PRO A 525 -20.36 19.42 -7.52
CA PRO A 525 -20.91 18.73 -6.35
C PRO A 525 -20.08 17.50 -6.04
N SER A 526 -19.72 17.33 -4.77
CA SER A 526 -18.84 16.25 -4.32
C SER A 526 -19.24 15.77 -2.94
N SER A 527 -18.97 14.51 -2.65
CA SER A 527 -19.30 13.86 -1.38
C SER A 527 -18.16 12.93 -0.91
N VAL A 528 -18.17 12.64 0.37
CA VAL A 528 -17.29 11.68 1.03
C VAL A 528 -18.16 10.82 1.94
N HIS A 529 -18.01 9.51 1.89
CA HIS A 529 -18.71 8.58 2.77
C HIS A 529 -17.98 8.46 4.11
N CYS A 530 -18.29 9.40 5.02
CA CYS A 530 -17.70 9.35 6.36
C CYS A 530 -18.35 8.26 7.20
N VAL A 531 -17.52 7.37 7.74
CA VAL A 531 -17.91 6.26 8.61
C VAL A 531 -17.17 6.32 9.95
N GLY A 532 -17.78 5.76 10.99
CA GLY A 532 -17.09 5.45 12.24
C GLY A 532 -16.32 4.14 12.14
N TYR A 533 -15.81 3.69 13.28
CA TYR A 533 -15.23 2.36 13.43
C TYR A 533 -16.30 1.28 13.16
N ILE A 534 -15.99 0.39 12.24
CA ILE A 534 -16.85 -0.74 11.88
C ILE A 534 -16.12 -2.02 12.27
N ALA A 535 -16.54 -2.65 13.37
CA ALA A 535 -15.96 -3.90 13.86
C ALA A 535 -16.51 -5.08 13.05
N ALA A 536 -15.63 -5.83 12.40
CA ALA A 536 -16.05 -7.12 11.83
C ALA A 536 -16.26 -8.14 12.96
N PRO A 537 -17.24 -9.05 12.87
CA PRO A 537 -17.38 -10.16 13.83
C PRO A 537 -16.12 -11.01 13.91
N LYS A 538 -15.92 -11.71 15.05
CA LYS A 538 -14.80 -12.66 15.20
C LYS A 538 -14.92 -13.80 14.20
N THR A 539 -13.77 -14.31 13.76
CA THR A 539 -13.69 -15.47 12.88
C THR A 539 -14.20 -16.73 13.59
N PRO A 540 -15.16 -17.47 13.02
CA PRO A 540 -15.61 -18.74 13.61
C PRO A 540 -14.51 -19.80 13.63
N GLU A 541 -14.44 -20.58 14.71
CA GLU A 541 -13.64 -21.79 14.76
C GLU A 541 -14.57 -23.00 14.53
N ILE A 542 -14.28 -23.83 13.54
CA ILE A 542 -15.16 -24.89 13.09
C ILE A 542 -14.58 -26.29 13.31
N GLN A 543 -15.44 -27.26 13.52
CA GLN A 543 -15.09 -28.70 13.60
C GLN A 543 -16.10 -29.56 12.87
N LEU A 544 -15.65 -30.74 12.40
CA LEU A 544 -16.51 -31.74 11.79
C LEU A 544 -16.93 -32.77 12.85
N ASN A 545 -18.22 -32.93 13.01
CA ASN A 545 -18.80 -33.96 13.92
C ASN A 545 -20.00 -34.62 13.29
N GLY A 546 -19.93 -35.94 13.06
CA GLY A 546 -21.05 -36.76 12.57
C GLY A 546 -21.64 -36.28 11.24
N GLY A 547 -20.84 -35.71 10.33
CA GLY A 547 -21.30 -35.18 9.05
C GLY A 547 -21.85 -33.74 9.12
N LYS A 548 -21.74 -33.10 10.27
CA LYS A 548 -22.05 -31.65 10.47
C LYS A 548 -20.80 -30.83 10.72
N VAL A 549 -20.80 -29.64 10.19
CA VAL A 549 -19.87 -28.59 10.59
C VAL A 549 -20.49 -27.85 11.77
N GLN A 550 -19.76 -27.70 12.87
CA GLN A 550 -20.22 -27.09 14.12
C GLN A 550 -19.23 -26.01 14.58
N TRP A 551 -19.74 -24.94 15.22
CA TRP A 551 -18.95 -23.85 15.78
C TRP A 551 -19.59 -23.21 17.01
N GLY A 552 -18.86 -22.40 17.75
CA GLY A 552 -19.39 -21.61 18.84
C GLY A 552 -20.16 -20.37 18.35
N ALA A 553 -21.14 -19.92 19.12
CA ALA A 553 -21.83 -18.65 18.82
C ALA A 553 -20.84 -17.47 18.84
N ILE A 554 -20.90 -16.63 17.81
CA ILE A 554 -20.08 -15.43 17.68
C ILE A 554 -20.89 -14.22 18.15
N GLU A 555 -20.32 -13.44 19.06
CA GLU A 555 -20.95 -12.24 19.59
C GLU A 555 -21.29 -11.24 18.46
N GLY A 556 -22.50 -10.72 18.45
CA GLY A 556 -22.99 -9.79 17.42
C GLY A 556 -23.44 -10.45 16.12
N ALA A 557 -23.11 -11.73 15.88
CA ALA A 557 -23.55 -12.41 14.65
C ALA A 557 -25.06 -12.76 14.75
N VAL A 558 -25.79 -12.43 13.69
CA VAL A 558 -27.22 -12.77 13.54
C VAL A 558 -27.44 -13.95 12.60
N LYS A 559 -26.46 -14.24 11.75
CA LYS A 559 -26.46 -15.40 10.84
C LYS A 559 -25.04 -15.83 10.49
N TYR A 560 -24.94 -17.00 9.89
CA TYR A 560 -23.70 -17.59 9.40
C TYR A 560 -23.87 -18.03 7.94
N GLN A 561 -22.83 -17.76 7.13
CA GLN A 561 -22.74 -18.26 5.77
C GLN A 561 -21.82 -19.47 5.75
N ILE A 562 -22.31 -20.57 5.20
CA ILE A 562 -21.54 -21.80 5.03
C ILE A 562 -20.97 -21.80 3.61
N LEU A 563 -19.65 -21.85 3.50
CA LEU A 563 -18.95 -21.96 2.25
C LEU A 563 -18.56 -23.42 2.00
N LYS A 564 -18.74 -23.87 0.76
CA LYS A 564 -18.17 -25.11 0.25
C LYS A 564 -17.31 -24.79 -0.95
N ASN A 565 -16.05 -25.20 -0.90
CA ASN A 565 -15.07 -24.95 -1.95
C ASN A 565 -14.97 -23.45 -2.32
N GLY A 566 -14.97 -22.57 -1.30
CA GLY A 566 -14.86 -21.11 -1.45
C GLY A 566 -16.13 -20.38 -1.88
N VAL A 567 -17.25 -21.09 -2.08
CA VAL A 567 -18.53 -20.51 -2.53
C VAL A 567 -19.58 -20.65 -1.45
N VAL A 568 -20.37 -19.60 -1.18
CA VAL A 568 -21.49 -19.64 -0.23
C VAL A 568 -22.52 -20.65 -0.73
N MET A 569 -22.73 -21.69 0.07
CA MET A 569 -23.66 -22.78 -0.21
C MET A 569 -25.03 -22.54 0.44
N SER A 570 -25.03 -22.05 1.69
CA SER A 570 -26.23 -21.82 2.47
C SER A 570 -25.99 -20.80 3.58
N GLU A 571 -27.10 -20.31 4.17
CA GLU A 571 -27.09 -19.47 5.37
C GLU A 571 -27.90 -20.14 6.48
N THR A 572 -27.51 -19.89 7.74
CA THR A 572 -28.21 -20.37 8.92
C THR A 572 -28.06 -19.41 10.09
N SER A 573 -29.02 -19.42 11.02
CA SER A 573 -28.90 -18.77 12.34
C SER A 573 -28.42 -19.72 13.43
N SER A 574 -28.33 -21.02 13.13
CA SER A 574 -27.82 -22.07 14.03
C SER A 574 -26.29 -22.11 13.99
N CYS A 575 -25.66 -22.64 15.04
CA CYS A 575 -24.21 -22.84 15.10
C CYS A 575 -23.79 -24.24 14.56
N GLU A 576 -24.59 -24.82 13.66
CA GLU A 576 -24.25 -26.05 12.95
C GLU A 576 -24.90 -26.09 11.55
N ALA A 577 -24.30 -26.83 10.65
CA ALA A 577 -24.83 -27.10 9.32
C ALA A 577 -24.44 -28.51 8.83
N GLU A 578 -25.35 -29.20 8.12
CA GLU A 578 -25.05 -30.48 7.47
C GLU A 578 -24.04 -30.28 6.33
N THR A 579 -23.07 -31.20 6.23
CA THR A 579 -22.21 -31.26 5.06
C THR A 579 -22.98 -31.75 3.84
N GLN A 580 -22.79 -31.14 2.69
CA GLN A 580 -23.39 -31.58 1.43
C GLN A 580 -22.31 -32.28 0.57
N GLY A 581 -21.87 -33.46 1.05
CA GLY A 581 -20.83 -34.25 0.40
C GLY A 581 -19.41 -33.77 0.69
N TYR A 582 -18.43 -34.34 0.00
CA TYR A 582 -17.01 -34.03 0.20
C TYR A 582 -16.61 -32.70 -0.37
N GLY A 583 -15.63 -32.06 0.24
CA GLY A 583 -15.06 -30.75 -0.15
C GLY A 583 -14.39 -30.04 1.01
N GLU A 584 -13.99 -28.82 0.77
CA GLU A 584 -13.45 -27.91 1.77
C GLU A 584 -14.58 -27.00 2.28
N TYR A 585 -14.75 -26.91 3.61
CA TYR A 585 -15.80 -26.14 4.28
C TYR A 585 -15.24 -25.00 5.08
N GLN A 586 -15.92 -23.86 5.06
CA GLN A 586 -15.64 -22.68 5.90
C GLN A 586 -16.97 -22.07 6.36
N VAL A 587 -16.91 -21.26 7.43
CA VAL A 587 -18.05 -20.53 7.97
C VAL A 587 -17.65 -19.05 8.14
N VAL A 588 -18.55 -18.15 7.75
CA VAL A 588 -18.43 -16.70 7.93
C VAL A 588 -19.56 -16.24 8.83
N ALA A 589 -19.25 -15.52 9.90
CA ALA A 589 -20.25 -14.86 10.74
C ALA A 589 -20.66 -13.51 10.11
N VAL A 590 -21.94 -13.17 10.21
CA VAL A 590 -22.51 -11.94 9.65
C VAL A 590 -23.33 -11.26 10.75
N ASP A 591 -23.08 -9.97 11.00
CA ASP A 591 -23.83 -9.16 11.97
C ASP A 591 -25.15 -8.59 11.39
N ALA A 592 -25.85 -7.79 12.19
CA ALA A 592 -27.14 -7.19 11.82
C ALA A 592 -27.02 -6.14 10.69
N GLU A 593 -25.89 -5.49 10.57
CA GLU A 593 -25.57 -4.50 9.53
C GLU A 593 -25.07 -5.17 8.23
N GLY A 594 -24.84 -6.51 8.26
CA GLY A 594 -24.34 -7.27 7.13
C GLY A 594 -22.80 -7.33 7.05
N VAL A 595 -22.11 -6.85 8.08
CA VAL A 595 -20.64 -6.91 8.15
C VAL A 595 -20.21 -8.35 8.36
N ARG A 596 -19.23 -8.80 7.58
CA ARG A 596 -18.75 -10.19 7.53
C ARG A 596 -17.45 -10.36 8.29
N SER A 597 -17.33 -11.44 9.06
CA SER A 597 -16.05 -11.89 9.60
C SER A 597 -15.11 -12.38 8.50
N PHE A 598 -13.86 -12.67 8.84
CA PHE A 598 -13.10 -13.62 8.05
C PHE A 598 -13.80 -14.98 8.03
N ALA A 599 -13.57 -15.76 6.96
CA ALA A 599 -13.95 -17.17 6.95
C ALA A 599 -13.08 -17.95 7.94
N SER A 600 -13.66 -18.96 8.55
CA SER A 600 -12.97 -19.91 9.43
C SER A 600 -11.78 -20.56 8.74
N GLU A 601 -10.88 -21.19 9.49
CA GLU A 601 -9.89 -22.09 8.89
C GLU A 601 -10.59 -23.12 7.99
N PRO A 602 -10.07 -23.36 6.77
CA PRO A 602 -10.64 -24.33 5.86
C PRO A 602 -10.61 -25.75 6.44
N LEU A 603 -11.79 -26.38 6.58
CA LEU A 603 -11.96 -27.74 7.08
C LEU A 603 -12.08 -28.70 5.88
N ARG A 604 -11.13 -29.62 5.78
CA ARG A 604 -11.11 -30.65 4.73
C ARG A 604 -12.01 -31.82 5.10
N HIS A 605 -13.07 -32.01 4.32
CA HIS A 605 -13.97 -33.16 4.45
C HIS A 605 -13.87 -34.05 3.20
N TYR A 606 -12.99 -35.04 3.22
CA TYR A 606 -12.75 -35.97 2.13
C TYR A 606 -12.78 -37.40 2.66
N ALA A 607 -13.14 -38.36 1.79
CA ALA A 607 -13.06 -39.78 2.14
C ALA A 607 -11.59 -40.18 2.36
N GLU A 608 -11.29 -40.97 3.37
CA GLU A 608 -9.92 -41.45 3.63
C GLU A 608 -9.31 -42.15 2.40
N ALA A 609 -10.09 -42.95 1.68
CA ALA A 609 -9.66 -43.65 0.48
C ALA A 609 -9.30 -42.68 -0.69
N SER A 610 -9.73 -41.42 -0.63
CA SER A 610 -9.39 -40.41 -1.65
C SER A 610 -8.07 -39.69 -1.34
N VAL A 611 -7.48 -39.92 -0.17
CA VAL A 611 -6.23 -39.24 0.27
C VAL A 611 -5.10 -40.26 0.28
N GLN A 612 -4.02 -39.95 -0.43
CA GLN A 612 -2.77 -40.73 -0.41
C GLN A 612 -1.66 -39.84 0.23
N SER A 613 -0.97 -40.41 1.23
CA SER A 613 0.22 -39.78 1.80
C SER A 613 1.43 -40.66 1.52
N ILE A 614 2.52 -40.01 1.01
CA ILE A 614 3.73 -40.73 0.60
C ILE A 614 4.90 -40.06 1.32
N VAL A 615 5.62 -40.84 2.14
CA VAL A 615 6.82 -40.36 2.85
C VAL A 615 7.93 -40.06 1.83
N ILE A 616 8.56 -38.92 1.95
CA ILE A 616 9.65 -38.42 1.09
C ILE A 616 10.96 -38.32 1.86
N ASP A 617 10.98 -37.58 2.98
CA ASP A 617 12.13 -37.38 3.86
C ASP A 617 13.40 -36.91 3.13
N GLN A 618 13.29 -35.80 2.37
CA GLN A 618 14.35 -35.23 1.55
C GLN A 618 14.52 -33.73 1.78
N TRP A 619 15.77 -33.28 1.64
CA TRP A 619 16.10 -31.87 1.66
C TRP A 619 16.07 -31.26 0.26
N LEU A 620 15.47 -30.10 0.14
CA LEU A 620 15.67 -29.20 -1.01
C LEU A 620 16.94 -28.40 -0.80
N ASP A 621 17.70 -28.20 -1.87
CA ASP A 621 18.94 -27.42 -1.88
C ASP A 621 19.00 -26.49 -3.13
N LYS A 622 20.18 -26.02 -3.51
CA LYS A 622 20.37 -25.13 -4.67
C LYS A 622 20.75 -25.87 -5.95
N THR A 623 20.63 -27.20 -6.01
CA THR A 623 20.95 -27.99 -7.19
C THR A 623 19.88 -27.82 -8.25
N MET A 624 20.25 -27.31 -9.42
CA MET A 624 19.32 -27.13 -10.54
C MET A 624 18.76 -28.45 -11.06
N GLY A 625 17.52 -28.41 -11.50
CA GLY A 625 16.84 -29.58 -12.02
C GLY A 625 15.89 -30.23 -11.00
N ASP A 626 15.54 -31.49 -11.26
CA ASP A 626 14.60 -32.23 -10.42
C ASP A 626 15.28 -32.69 -9.11
N GLN A 627 14.79 -32.21 -7.98
CA GLN A 627 15.34 -32.50 -6.65
C GLN A 627 14.57 -33.63 -5.94
N VAL A 628 13.24 -33.64 -6.07
CA VAL A 628 12.38 -34.72 -5.56
C VAL A 628 11.67 -35.34 -6.73
N LYS A 629 11.71 -36.67 -6.82
CA LYS A 629 10.96 -37.46 -7.84
C LYS A 629 10.25 -38.63 -7.17
N VAL A 630 8.95 -38.69 -7.35
CA VAL A 630 8.14 -39.78 -6.80
C VAL A 630 7.18 -40.34 -7.85
N LYS A 631 7.09 -41.66 -7.90
CA LYS A 631 6.07 -42.37 -8.70
C LYS A 631 4.84 -42.57 -7.84
N VAL A 632 3.70 -42.15 -8.33
CA VAL A 632 2.40 -42.32 -7.68
C VAL A 632 1.49 -43.13 -8.57
N LYS A 633 0.58 -43.92 -7.97
CA LYS A 633 -0.45 -44.64 -8.73
C LYS A 633 -1.81 -44.16 -8.29
N VAL A 634 -2.58 -43.57 -9.21
CA VAL A 634 -3.93 -43.09 -8.92
C VAL A 634 -4.98 -44.09 -9.38
N PRO A 635 -6.01 -44.36 -8.54
CA PRO A 635 -6.99 -45.40 -8.82
C PRO A 635 -8.05 -45.00 -9.84
N ALA A 636 -8.29 -43.71 -10.02
CA ALA A 636 -9.29 -43.14 -10.91
C ALA A 636 -8.74 -41.92 -11.66
N SER A 637 -9.33 -41.65 -12.83
CA SER A 637 -9.09 -40.37 -13.51
C SER A 637 -9.91 -39.25 -12.87
N GLY A 638 -9.31 -38.11 -12.63
CA GLY A 638 -10.00 -36.99 -11.98
C GLY A 638 -9.04 -35.84 -11.63
N TRP A 639 -9.57 -34.83 -10.95
CA TRP A 639 -8.79 -33.75 -10.39
C TRP A 639 -8.19 -34.16 -9.06
N TYR A 640 -6.93 -33.85 -8.84
CA TYR A 640 -6.20 -34.12 -7.62
C TYR A 640 -5.60 -32.82 -7.09
N VAL A 641 -5.65 -32.64 -5.77
CA VAL A 641 -4.86 -31.64 -5.05
C VAL A 641 -3.53 -32.26 -4.67
N VAL A 642 -2.44 -31.58 -4.98
CA VAL A 642 -1.07 -31.95 -4.65
C VAL A 642 -0.52 -30.91 -3.69
N ASP A 643 -0.08 -31.32 -2.50
CA ASP A 643 0.61 -30.48 -1.52
C ASP A 643 1.68 -31.28 -0.76
N TRP A 644 2.59 -30.55 -0.09
CA TRP A 644 3.76 -31.14 0.54
C TRP A 644 3.84 -30.72 2.01
N GLU A 645 4.06 -31.69 2.89
CA GLU A 645 4.39 -31.46 4.28
C GLU A 645 5.88 -31.13 4.39
N TYR A 646 6.21 -29.94 4.93
CA TYR A 646 7.58 -29.43 4.95
C TYR A 646 7.93 -28.68 6.23
N ALA A 647 9.22 -28.56 6.50
CA ALA A 647 9.79 -27.64 7.48
C ALA A 647 10.80 -26.70 6.80
N ASN A 648 10.86 -25.44 7.26
CA ASN A 648 11.86 -24.45 6.84
C ASN A 648 12.23 -23.57 8.04
N GLY A 649 13.41 -23.86 8.62
CA GLY A 649 13.96 -23.18 9.79
C GLY A 649 14.91 -22.03 9.46
N ASN A 650 14.89 -21.48 8.24
CA ASN A 650 15.85 -20.46 7.81
C ASN A 650 15.59 -19.06 8.41
N GLY A 651 14.51 -18.85 9.11
CA GLY A 651 14.19 -17.55 9.69
C GLY A 651 12.82 -17.50 10.35
N GLU A 652 12.56 -16.37 11.00
CA GLU A 652 11.25 -16.04 11.54
C GLU A 652 10.26 -15.76 10.41
N VAL A 653 8.96 -16.00 10.68
CA VAL A 653 7.89 -15.94 9.67
C VAL A 653 7.78 -14.58 9.00
N GLU A 654 7.98 -13.51 9.75
CA GLU A 654 7.76 -12.13 9.31
C GLU A 654 9.05 -11.36 9.00
N GLN A 655 10.12 -12.08 8.71
CA GLN A 655 11.41 -11.45 8.44
C GLN A 655 11.96 -11.90 7.08
N ARG A 656 13.13 -11.77 6.80
CA ARG A 656 14.00 -12.05 5.63
C ARG A 656 13.41 -12.92 4.51
N ASN A 657 13.90 -12.72 3.30
CA ASN A 657 13.66 -13.58 2.14
C ASN A 657 14.28 -14.97 2.34
N SER A 658 13.55 -15.88 2.94
CA SER A 658 14.02 -17.24 3.27
C SER A 658 13.03 -18.32 2.78
N CYS A 659 12.03 -17.96 2.01
CA CYS A 659 11.10 -18.88 1.38
C CYS A 659 11.83 -19.71 0.32
N ALA A 660 11.84 -21.03 0.45
CA ALA A 660 12.22 -21.91 -0.65
C ALA A 660 11.02 -22.06 -1.62
N ASN A 661 11.29 -22.15 -2.91
CA ASN A 661 10.23 -22.40 -3.89
C ASN A 661 10.73 -23.28 -5.04
N ARG A 662 9.82 -24.06 -5.62
CA ARG A 662 10.08 -25.00 -6.72
C ARG A 662 8.93 -24.99 -7.71
N LEU A 663 9.15 -25.51 -8.89
CA LEU A 663 8.08 -25.83 -9.82
C LEU A 663 7.66 -27.29 -9.66
N LEU A 664 6.36 -27.51 -9.57
CA LEU A 664 5.75 -28.84 -9.61
C LEU A 664 5.70 -29.32 -11.06
N TYR A 665 6.24 -30.49 -11.31
CA TYR A 665 6.14 -31.19 -12.59
C TYR A 665 5.34 -32.46 -12.42
N VAL A 666 4.41 -32.71 -13.34
CA VAL A 666 3.63 -33.94 -13.44
C VAL A 666 3.85 -34.51 -14.83
N ASP A 667 4.40 -35.70 -14.92
CA ASP A 667 4.75 -36.38 -16.19
C ASP A 667 5.57 -35.49 -17.13
N GLY A 668 6.52 -34.75 -16.55
CA GLY A 668 7.40 -33.84 -17.28
C GLY A 668 6.79 -32.49 -17.67
N LYS A 669 5.53 -32.21 -17.33
CA LYS A 669 4.85 -30.93 -17.59
C LYS A 669 4.80 -30.08 -16.32
N ASN A 670 5.11 -28.79 -16.46
CA ASN A 670 4.97 -27.81 -15.37
C ASN A 670 3.48 -27.67 -14.98
N ALA A 671 3.17 -27.93 -13.71
CA ALA A 671 1.83 -27.81 -13.13
C ALA A 671 1.64 -26.56 -12.27
N GLY A 672 2.72 -25.85 -11.96
CA GLY A 672 2.69 -24.59 -11.21
C GLY A 672 3.76 -24.51 -10.13
N PRO A 673 3.87 -23.35 -9.48
CA PRO A 673 4.82 -23.13 -8.40
C PRO A 673 4.36 -23.77 -7.08
N MET A 674 5.36 -24.22 -6.29
CA MET A 674 5.22 -24.72 -4.93
C MET A 674 6.11 -23.87 -4.04
N VAL A 675 5.57 -23.32 -2.95
CA VAL A 675 6.30 -22.48 -2.01
C VAL A 675 6.43 -23.16 -0.64
N PHE A 676 7.56 -22.96 -0.01
CA PHE A 676 7.96 -23.50 1.28
C PHE A 676 8.49 -22.38 2.17
N PRO A 677 7.62 -21.43 2.59
CA PRO A 677 8.00 -20.31 3.44
C PRO A 677 8.64 -20.77 4.75
N GLN A 678 9.48 -19.92 5.33
CA GLN A 678 10.04 -20.18 6.65
C GLN A 678 8.95 -20.25 7.73
N ARG A 679 9.19 -21.08 8.76
CA ARG A 679 8.23 -21.41 9.82
C ARG A 679 8.74 -21.10 11.22
N GLY A 680 9.96 -20.60 11.36
CA GLY A 680 10.63 -20.25 12.61
C GLY A 680 12.15 -20.34 12.46
N LEU A 681 12.88 -19.52 13.20
CA LEU A 681 14.35 -19.55 13.20
C LEU A 681 14.84 -20.85 13.82
N ASP A 682 15.68 -21.58 13.09
CA ASP A 682 16.24 -22.89 13.46
C ASP A 682 15.18 -23.98 13.75
N ASP A 683 13.92 -23.72 13.45
CA ASP A 683 12.82 -24.67 13.68
C ASP A 683 12.61 -25.61 12.47
N TRP A 684 13.42 -26.65 12.42
CA TRP A 684 13.36 -27.72 11.42
C TRP A 684 12.40 -28.87 11.78
N LYS A 685 11.64 -28.72 12.87
CA LYS A 685 10.66 -29.70 13.35
C LYS A 685 9.22 -29.19 13.27
N SER A 686 9.01 -27.91 13.03
CA SER A 686 7.69 -27.32 12.80
C SER A 686 7.25 -27.61 11.38
N TYR A 687 6.53 -28.72 11.20
CA TYR A 687 5.99 -29.08 9.90
C TYR A 687 4.66 -28.40 9.61
N GLY A 688 4.45 -28.04 8.35
CA GLY A 688 3.21 -27.50 7.82
C GLY A 688 3.07 -27.83 6.34
N TRP A 689 2.03 -27.33 5.71
CA TRP A 689 1.72 -27.62 4.33
C TRP A 689 2.13 -26.50 3.38
N SER A 690 2.65 -26.86 2.21
CA SER A 690 2.87 -25.93 1.10
C SER A 690 1.53 -25.43 0.55
N ASN A 691 1.59 -24.47 -0.39
CA ASN A 691 0.42 -24.16 -1.20
C ASN A 691 -0.03 -25.43 -1.97
N PRO A 692 -1.35 -25.64 -2.14
CA PRO A 692 -1.89 -26.71 -2.97
C PRO A 692 -1.83 -26.35 -4.46
N VAL A 693 -1.66 -27.38 -5.30
CA VAL A 693 -1.80 -27.26 -6.76
C VAL A 693 -2.79 -28.32 -7.26
N LYS A 694 -3.80 -27.89 -8.02
CA LYS A 694 -4.80 -28.78 -8.63
C LYS A 694 -4.30 -29.28 -9.98
N VAL A 695 -4.28 -30.60 -10.16
CA VAL A 695 -3.84 -31.27 -11.39
C VAL A 695 -4.86 -32.33 -11.82
N TYR A 696 -5.07 -32.49 -13.13
CA TYR A 696 -5.87 -33.58 -13.67
C TYR A 696 -4.97 -34.78 -13.95
N LEU A 697 -5.25 -35.93 -13.29
CA LEU A 697 -4.52 -37.18 -13.48
C LEU A 697 -5.43 -38.22 -14.10
N LYS A 698 -4.93 -38.99 -15.08
CA LYS A 698 -5.61 -40.18 -15.61
C LYS A 698 -5.35 -41.36 -14.70
N LYS A 699 -6.28 -42.32 -14.62
CA LYS A 699 -6.04 -43.58 -13.90
C LYS A 699 -4.72 -44.21 -14.35
N GLY A 700 -3.84 -44.53 -13.42
CA GLY A 700 -2.55 -45.13 -13.72
C GLY A 700 -1.38 -44.58 -12.90
N SER A 701 -0.17 -44.77 -13.41
CA SER A 701 1.07 -44.31 -12.76
C SER A 701 1.50 -42.96 -13.33
N HIS A 702 1.86 -42.07 -12.45
CA HIS A 702 2.37 -40.73 -12.78
C HIS A 702 3.69 -40.46 -12.07
N GLN A 703 4.53 -39.60 -12.65
CA GLN A 703 5.72 -39.08 -12.04
C GLN A 703 5.46 -37.66 -11.56
N ILE A 704 5.62 -37.41 -10.26
CA ILE A 704 5.56 -36.07 -9.64
C ILE A 704 6.98 -35.67 -9.28
N ALA A 705 7.38 -34.43 -9.59
CA ALA A 705 8.69 -33.91 -9.27
C ALA A 705 8.64 -32.46 -8.80
N LEU A 706 9.55 -32.09 -7.89
CA LEU A 706 9.87 -30.71 -7.56
C LEU A 706 11.16 -30.33 -8.30
N ARG A 707 11.09 -29.29 -9.13
CA ARG A 707 12.19 -28.80 -9.95
C ARG A 707 12.65 -27.42 -9.51
N TYR A 708 13.96 -27.24 -9.39
CA TYR A 708 14.59 -25.95 -9.16
C TYR A 708 15.10 -25.36 -10.47
N THR A 709 14.74 -24.10 -10.74
CA THR A 709 15.11 -23.35 -11.95
C THR A 709 15.59 -21.95 -11.58
N GLU A 710 16.17 -21.21 -12.51
CA GLU A 710 16.60 -19.82 -12.28
C GLU A 710 15.47 -18.92 -11.76
N ALA A 711 14.22 -19.12 -12.24
CA ALA A 711 13.07 -18.36 -11.78
C ALA A 711 12.69 -18.62 -10.31
N ASN A 712 13.14 -19.73 -9.74
CA ASN A 712 12.87 -20.11 -8.35
C ASN A 712 13.94 -19.61 -7.38
N ILE A 713 15.07 -19.07 -7.86
CA ILE A 713 16.14 -18.58 -6.97
C ILE A 713 15.55 -17.47 -6.08
N ASN A 714 15.58 -17.69 -4.77
CA ASN A 714 15.12 -16.71 -3.80
C ASN A 714 15.92 -15.40 -3.92
N ILE A 715 15.31 -14.28 -3.57
CA ILE A 715 16.00 -12.98 -3.50
C ILE A 715 17.19 -13.04 -2.55
N ASN A 716 17.07 -13.73 -1.43
CA ASN A 716 18.21 -14.13 -0.63
C ASN A 716 18.79 -15.46 -1.15
N ILE A 717 19.68 -15.38 -2.12
CA ILE A 717 20.21 -16.49 -2.90
C ILE A 717 20.84 -17.60 -2.05
N ASP A 718 21.22 -17.32 -0.82
CA ASP A 718 21.94 -18.25 0.05
C ASP A 718 21.01 -19.16 0.88
N LEU A 719 19.72 -18.86 0.97
CA LEU A 719 18.75 -19.49 1.88
C LEU A 719 17.59 -20.21 1.17
N ASP A 720 17.82 -20.88 0.06
CA ASP A 720 16.77 -21.59 -0.73
C ASP A 720 16.66 -23.09 -0.33
N LYS A 721 16.41 -23.36 0.97
CA LYS A 721 16.43 -24.70 1.57
C LYS A 721 15.15 -25.00 2.33
N ALA A 722 14.62 -26.22 2.20
CA ALA A 722 13.54 -26.75 3.01
C ALA A 722 13.67 -28.27 3.17
N HIS A 723 13.06 -28.84 4.22
CA HIS A 723 12.96 -30.28 4.41
C HIS A 723 11.57 -30.75 4.03
N ILE A 724 11.47 -31.63 3.05
CA ILE A 724 10.19 -32.22 2.59
C ILE A 724 9.97 -33.52 3.31
N LYS A 725 8.92 -33.62 4.14
CA LYS A 725 8.58 -34.81 4.90
C LYS A 725 7.72 -35.78 4.12
N SER A 726 6.67 -35.28 3.48
CA SER A 726 5.71 -36.12 2.75
C SER A 726 5.03 -35.36 1.61
N LEU A 727 4.53 -36.12 0.63
CA LEU A 727 3.63 -35.71 -0.43
C LEU A 727 2.20 -36.17 -0.08
N ARG A 728 1.21 -35.29 -0.21
CA ARG A 728 -0.21 -35.64 -0.12
C ARG A 728 -0.88 -35.44 -1.48
N LEU A 729 -1.64 -36.45 -1.91
CA LEU A 729 -2.55 -36.37 -3.04
C LEU A 729 -3.98 -36.60 -2.55
N THR A 730 -4.87 -35.68 -2.89
CA THR A 730 -6.29 -35.77 -2.58
C THR A 730 -7.09 -35.82 -3.87
N CYS A 731 -7.79 -36.94 -4.15
CA CYS A 731 -8.73 -37.01 -5.25
C CYS A 731 -9.97 -36.20 -4.92
N LEU A 732 -10.26 -35.20 -5.76
CA LEU A 732 -11.45 -34.37 -5.62
C LEU A 732 -12.70 -35.16 -6.09
N PRO A 733 -13.88 -34.90 -5.49
CA PRO A 733 -15.12 -35.56 -5.86
C PRO A 733 -15.58 -35.27 -7.27
#